data_0cf29e9e8d094e37725b4b586931c5da
#
_entry.id   0cf29e9e8d094e37725b4b586931c5da
#
_cell.length_a   1.000
_cell.length_b   1.000
_cell.length_c   1.000
_cell.angle_alpha   90.00
_cell.angle_beta   90.00
_cell.angle_gamma   90.00
#
_symmetry.space_group_name_H-M   'P 1'
#
loop_
_entity.id
_entity.type
_entity.pdbx_description
1 polymer ?
#
loop_
_entity_poly.entity_id
_entity_poly.type
_entity_poly.pdbx_seq_one_letter_code
_entity_poly.pdbx_strand_id
1 'polypeptide(L)'
;MPDQPDLTKLFFGRLTWDAIPFHEPILLATFFMVAVGGIVVLGSITYYKKWGYLWHEWFTSIDHKKIGIMYVVLGIVMLLRGFADAIMMRLQQAVAFGDSTGYLPPHHYDQIFTAHGVIMIFFVAMPLVTGLMNYIVPLQIGARDVAFPFLNNFSFWMTTGGVILVMMSLFVGEFARTGWLAYPPLSGILHSPDVGVDYYIWALQIAGVGTLLSGVNLLVTIVKMRAPGMTMMRMPIFTWTALCTNVLIVAAFPVLTAVLALLSMDRYVGTNFFTADFGGNAMMYVNLIWIWGHPEVYILILPAFGIFSEVVATFCRKRLFGYASMVYATVVITVLSYLVWLHHFFTMGSGASVNSFFGITTMIISIPTGAKIFNWLFTMYRGRIRFEVPMLWTLGFMVTFVIGGMTGVLLAVPPADFALHNSLFLIAHFHNVIIGGVLFGLMAGVTYWFPKAFGYKLDPFWGKCSFWFWLVGFYVAFMPLYVLGLMGVTRRVNHFEDMSLQIWFQIAAFGALLIACGIGSFIIQLVVSYRRRDQLRDETGDPWGGRTLEWSTSSPPPNYNFAFTPRVHDLDAWWQMKQHGYERPQQGFIPIHMPKNTWAGIVLAGISVVLGFALIWHMWPLVVLAFAALILVSIIHTFNYKRDYYVPATEVVREEDARTRLLAKHV
;
A
#
# COMPACT_ATOMS: atom_id res chain seq x y z
N MET A 1 -3.67 44.23 35.60
CA MET A 1 -4.72 43.21 35.61
C MET A 1 -4.10 41.99 34.99
N PRO A 2 -4.14 40.79 35.56
CA PRO A 2 -3.68 39.62 34.88
C PRO A 2 -4.56 39.44 33.63
N ASP A 3 -3.90 39.25 32.48
CA ASP A 3 -4.57 39.02 31.18
C ASP A 3 -5.64 37.96 31.36
N GLN A 4 -6.89 38.29 31.06
CA GLN A 4 -7.93 37.27 31.00
C GLN A 4 -7.49 36.20 30.00
N PRO A 5 -7.62 34.92 30.35
CA PRO A 5 -7.23 33.87 29.44
C PRO A 5 -7.99 34.03 28.10
N ASP A 6 -7.24 34.18 27.03
CA ASP A 6 -7.81 34.31 25.69
C ASP A 6 -8.55 33.00 25.34
N LEU A 7 -9.87 33.02 25.53
CA LEU A 7 -10.72 31.85 25.29
C LEU A 7 -10.62 31.36 23.85
N THR A 8 -10.32 32.24 22.89
CA THR A 8 -10.13 31.85 21.50
C THR A 8 -8.90 30.95 21.37
N LYS A 9 -7.79 31.26 22.01
CA LYS A 9 -6.59 30.42 22.04
C LYS A 9 -6.82 29.09 22.76
N LEU A 10 -7.67 29.07 23.79
CA LEU A 10 -8.00 27.81 24.47
C LEU A 10 -8.77 26.83 23.55
N PHE A 11 -9.78 27.33 22.80
CA PHE A 11 -10.65 26.50 21.98
C PHE A 11 -10.08 26.21 20.58
N PHE A 12 -9.41 27.19 19.95
CA PHE A 12 -8.90 27.07 18.59
C PHE A 12 -7.38 26.80 18.53
N GLY A 13 -6.67 26.91 19.68
CA GLY A 13 -5.23 26.62 19.75
C GLY A 13 -4.42 27.53 18.84
N ARG A 14 -3.71 26.90 17.88
CA ARG A 14 -2.91 27.56 16.83
C ARG A 14 -3.72 27.88 15.56
N LEU A 15 -4.97 27.43 15.45
CA LEU A 15 -5.77 27.60 14.25
C LEU A 15 -6.21 29.06 14.11
N THR A 16 -5.76 29.71 13.04
CA THR A 16 -6.12 31.08 12.65
C THR A 16 -6.63 31.10 11.21
N TRP A 17 -7.22 32.20 10.77
CA TRP A 17 -7.65 32.38 9.39
C TRP A 17 -6.50 32.30 8.40
N ASP A 18 -5.28 32.71 8.80
CA ASP A 18 -4.07 32.65 7.97
C ASP A 18 -3.62 31.22 7.69
N ALA A 19 -4.14 30.23 8.45
CA ALA A 19 -3.91 28.81 8.16
C ALA A 19 -4.57 28.34 6.85
N ILE A 20 -5.50 29.13 6.29
CA ILE A 20 -6.08 28.82 4.98
C ILE A 20 -5.22 29.48 3.91
N PRO A 21 -4.59 28.74 3.00
CA PRO A 21 -3.54 29.22 2.09
C PRO A 21 -4.10 29.99 0.88
N PHE A 22 -4.96 31.01 1.12
CA PHE A 22 -5.54 31.85 0.06
C PHE A 22 -4.51 32.69 -0.74
N HIS A 23 -3.35 32.88 -0.16
CA HIS A 23 -2.25 33.65 -0.77
C HIS A 23 -1.36 32.82 -1.70
N GLU A 24 -1.54 31.49 -1.74
CA GLU A 24 -0.74 30.57 -2.54
C GLU A 24 -1.53 30.08 -3.78
N PRO A 25 -1.31 30.64 -4.99
CA PRO A 25 -2.15 30.34 -6.16
C PRO A 25 -2.26 28.86 -6.52
N ILE A 26 -1.16 28.10 -6.39
CA ILE A 26 -1.13 26.66 -6.73
C ILE A 26 -1.93 25.85 -5.71
N LEU A 27 -1.77 26.15 -4.42
CA LEU A 27 -2.57 25.50 -3.37
C LEU A 27 -4.04 25.84 -3.51
N LEU A 28 -4.36 27.11 -3.80
CA LEU A 28 -5.72 27.55 -4.05
C LEU A 28 -6.35 26.84 -5.26
N ALA A 29 -5.62 26.70 -6.36
CA ALA A 29 -6.08 25.93 -7.53
C ALA A 29 -6.32 24.46 -7.17
N THR A 30 -5.43 23.84 -6.40
CA THR A 30 -5.57 22.48 -5.91
C THR A 30 -6.79 22.33 -4.99
N PHE A 31 -6.98 23.30 -4.08
CA PHE A 31 -8.15 23.38 -3.22
C PHE A 31 -9.45 23.37 -4.04
N PHE A 32 -9.57 24.27 -5.02
CA PHE A 32 -10.78 24.33 -5.86
C PHE A 32 -10.99 23.03 -6.65
N MET A 33 -9.94 22.46 -7.21
CA MET A 33 -10.02 21.20 -7.96
C MET A 33 -10.54 20.05 -7.07
N VAL A 34 -10.00 19.89 -5.87
CA VAL A 34 -10.44 18.84 -4.93
C VAL A 34 -11.83 19.15 -4.38
N ALA A 35 -12.13 20.40 -4.06
CA ALA A 35 -13.45 20.81 -3.59
C ALA A 35 -14.54 20.56 -4.66
N VAL A 36 -14.30 20.98 -5.91
CA VAL A 36 -15.22 20.72 -7.02
C VAL A 36 -15.38 19.22 -7.25
N GLY A 37 -14.29 18.46 -7.27
CA GLY A 37 -14.33 16.99 -7.37
C GLY A 37 -15.16 16.37 -6.25
N GLY A 38 -14.94 16.81 -5.02
CA GLY A 38 -15.72 16.38 -3.84
C GLY A 38 -17.21 16.70 -3.98
N ILE A 39 -17.55 17.94 -4.37
CA ILE A 39 -18.94 18.37 -4.60
C ILE A 39 -19.61 17.52 -5.70
N VAL A 40 -18.89 17.25 -6.81
CA VAL A 40 -19.42 16.40 -7.89
C VAL A 40 -19.70 14.98 -7.40
N VAL A 41 -18.77 14.39 -6.64
CA VAL A 41 -18.95 13.03 -6.09
C VAL A 41 -20.10 13.00 -5.08
N LEU A 42 -20.11 13.88 -4.09
CA LEU A 42 -21.14 13.93 -3.06
C LEU A 42 -22.51 14.27 -3.66
N GLY A 43 -22.54 15.23 -4.61
CA GLY A 43 -23.75 15.59 -5.35
C GLY A 43 -24.30 14.42 -6.17
N SER A 44 -23.42 13.66 -6.85
CA SER A 44 -23.81 12.46 -7.59
C SER A 44 -24.38 11.37 -6.68
N ILE A 45 -23.72 11.08 -5.55
CA ILE A 45 -24.21 10.12 -4.55
C ILE A 45 -25.60 10.52 -4.05
N THR A 46 -25.80 11.82 -3.77
CA THR A 46 -27.06 12.37 -3.30
C THR A 46 -28.14 12.32 -4.36
N TYR A 47 -27.82 12.75 -5.59
CA TYR A 47 -28.74 12.73 -6.73
C TYR A 47 -29.24 11.32 -7.04
N TYR A 48 -28.34 10.34 -7.08
CA TYR A 48 -28.68 8.93 -7.31
C TYR A 48 -29.20 8.20 -6.07
N LYS A 49 -29.38 8.87 -4.93
CA LYS A 49 -29.89 8.32 -3.66
C LYS A 49 -29.09 7.10 -3.16
N LYS A 50 -27.75 7.12 -3.31
CA LYS A 50 -26.87 5.98 -3.00
C LYS A 50 -26.35 5.95 -1.56
N TRP A 51 -26.64 6.94 -0.71
CA TRP A 51 -26.14 7.00 0.66
C TRP A 51 -26.49 5.77 1.50
N GLY A 52 -27.78 5.32 1.45
CA GLY A 52 -28.19 4.11 2.18
C GLY A 52 -27.47 2.86 1.71
N TYR A 53 -27.29 2.70 0.39
CA TYR A 53 -26.52 1.59 -0.18
C TYR A 53 -25.04 1.63 0.28
N LEU A 54 -24.37 2.79 0.20
CA LEU A 54 -22.98 2.93 0.64
C LEU A 54 -22.83 2.66 2.13
N TRP A 55 -23.77 3.15 2.95
CA TRP A 55 -23.72 2.93 4.38
C TRP A 55 -23.88 1.45 4.74
N HIS A 56 -24.91 0.78 4.25
CA HIS A 56 -25.21 -0.59 4.64
C HIS A 56 -24.32 -1.64 3.98
N GLU A 57 -23.91 -1.42 2.71
CA GLU A 57 -23.16 -2.41 1.96
C GLU A 57 -21.64 -2.23 2.03
N TRP A 58 -21.15 -0.99 2.26
CA TRP A 58 -19.72 -0.69 2.19
C TRP A 58 -19.17 -0.13 3.49
N PHE A 59 -19.66 1.01 3.96
CA PHE A 59 -19.04 1.74 5.08
C PHE A 59 -19.07 0.97 6.39
N THR A 60 -20.15 0.23 6.66
CA THR A 60 -20.33 -0.58 7.85
C THR A 60 -19.96 -2.05 7.63
N SER A 61 -19.58 -2.45 6.41
CA SER A 61 -19.29 -3.83 6.04
C SER A 61 -18.10 -4.37 6.83
N ILE A 62 -18.22 -5.62 7.25
CA ILE A 62 -17.14 -6.39 7.86
C ILE A 62 -16.69 -7.56 6.97
N ASP A 63 -17.31 -7.73 5.79
CA ASP A 63 -16.89 -8.70 4.78
C ASP A 63 -15.47 -8.35 4.28
N HIS A 64 -14.54 -9.26 4.48
CA HIS A 64 -13.14 -9.08 4.09
C HIS A 64 -12.95 -8.72 2.60
N LYS A 65 -13.85 -9.20 1.73
CA LYS A 65 -13.81 -8.92 0.29
C LYS A 65 -14.14 -7.47 -0.02
N LYS A 66 -15.21 -6.95 0.59
CA LYS A 66 -15.62 -5.54 0.43
C LYS A 66 -14.56 -4.61 1.01
N ILE A 67 -14.02 -4.94 2.20
CA ILE A 67 -12.92 -4.18 2.82
C ILE A 67 -11.67 -4.21 1.93
N GLY A 68 -11.32 -5.37 1.36
CA GLY A 68 -10.23 -5.50 0.41
C GLY A 68 -10.39 -4.59 -0.81
N ILE A 69 -11.61 -4.54 -1.40
CA ILE A 69 -11.93 -3.62 -2.50
C ILE A 69 -11.81 -2.15 -2.06
N MET A 70 -12.31 -1.79 -0.87
CA MET A 70 -12.20 -0.43 -0.35
C MET A 70 -10.74 0.00 -0.19
N TYR A 71 -9.85 -0.87 0.30
CA TYR A 71 -8.42 -0.62 0.35
C TYR A 71 -7.81 -0.40 -1.04
N VAL A 72 -8.16 -1.24 -2.03
CA VAL A 72 -7.67 -1.08 -3.41
C VAL A 72 -8.15 0.23 -4.02
N VAL A 73 -9.41 0.61 -3.82
CA VAL A 73 -9.96 1.89 -4.30
C VAL A 73 -9.25 3.06 -3.65
N LEU A 74 -9.03 3.02 -2.32
CA LEU A 74 -8.29 4.05 -1.59
C LEU A 74 -6.88 4.20 -2.16
N GLY A 75 -6.16 3.09 -2.36
CA GLY A 75 -4.81 3.09 -2.93
C GLY A 75 -4.76 3.67 -4.35
N ILE A 76 -5.75 3.38 -5.21
CA ILE A 76 -5.83 3.95 -6.57
C ILE A 76 -6.12 5.45 -6.52
N VAL A 77 -7.03 5.91 -5.65
CA VAL A 77 -7.31 7.35 -5.48
C VAL A 77 -6.05 8.09 -5.02
N MET A 78 -5.36 7.53 -4.04
CA MET A 78 -4.12 8.14 -3.54
C MET A 78 -2.96 8.04 -4.54
N LEU A 79 -2.95 7.04 -5.43
CA LEU A 79 -2.00 6.99 -6.55
C LEU A 79 -2.17 8.20 -7.48
N LEU A 80 -3.41 8.59 -7.80
CA LEU A 80 -3.66 9.77 -8.61
C LEU A 80 -3.15 11.04 -7.92
N ARG A 81 -3.39 11.17 -6.62
CA ARG A 81 -2.92 12.31 -5.83
C ARG A 81 -1.38 12.37 -5.75
N GLY A 82 -0.73 11.27 -5.35
CA GLY A 82 0.73 11.21 -5.23
C GLY A 82 1.44 11.31 -6.59
N PHE A 83 0.81 10.84 -7.66
CA PHE A 83 1.33 11.00 -9.02
C PHE A 83 1.24 12.44 -9.51
N ALA A 84 0.22 13.21 -9.10
CA ALA A 84 0.15 14.64 -9.38
C ALA A 84 1.38 15.37 -8.81
N ASP A 85 1.78 15.06 -7.57
CA ASP A 85 3.02 15.59 -6.98
C ASP A 85 4.27 15.22 -7.79
N ALA A 86 4.35 13.97 -8.27
CA ALA A 86 5.47 13.50 -9.08
C ALA A 86 5.59 14.26 -10.41
N ILE A 87 4.47 14.47 -11.12
CA ILE A 87 4.44 15.26 -12.36
C ILE A 87 4.88 16.69 -12.10
N MET A 88 4.38 17.30 -11.02
CA MET A 88 4.73 18.67 -10.69
C MET A 88 6.24 18.82 -10.45
N MET A 89 6.84 17.90 -9.69
CA MET A 89 8.29 17.90 -9.46
C MET A 89 9.08 17.72 -10.76
N ARG A 90 8.67 16.80 -11.64
CA ARG A 90 9.36 16.54 -12.90
C ARG A 90 9.27 17.71 -13.88
N LEU A 91 8.12 18.36 -13.95
CA LEU A 91 7.96 19.57 -14.76
C LEU A 91 8.79 20.73 -14.21
N GLN A 92 8.83 20.92 -12.88
CA GLN A 92 9.71 21.90 -12.25
C GLN A 92 11.16 21.69 -12.65
N GLN A 93 11.68 20.47 -12.49
CA GLN A 93 13.06 20.11 -12.85
C GLN A 93 13.36 20.28 -14.34
N ALA A 94 12.37 20.14 -15.22
CA ALA A 94 12.56 20.30 -16.66
C ALA A 94 12.67 21.78 -17.11
N VAL A 95 12.14 22.74 -16.33
CA VAL A 95 12.05 24.15 -16.70
C VAL A 95 12.84 25.08 -15.77
N ALA A 96 13.28 24.61 -14.60
CA ALA A 96 14.00 25.41 -13.61
C ALA A 96 15.51 25.24 -13.74
N PHE A 97 16.11 25.98 -14.67
CA PHE A 97 17.55 25.94 -14.95
C PHE A 97 18.08 27.35 -15.38
N GLY A 98 19.33 27.63 -15.08
CA GLY A 98 19.94 28.93 -15.33
C GLY A 98 19.14 30.06 -14.69
N ASP A 99 18.76 31.06 -15.45
CA ASP A 99 17.98 32.21 -14.97
C ASP A 99 16.50 31.87 -14.66
N SER A 100 16.01 30.71 -15.09
CA SER A 100 14.61 30.31 -14.85
C SER A 100 14.44 29.61 -13.50
N THR A 101 13.71 30.21 -12.57
CA THR A 101 13.36 29.60 -11.27
C THR A 101 12.28 28.53 -11.37
N GLY A 102 11.70 28.32 -12.59
CA GLY A 102 10.56 27.43 -12.77
C GLY A 102 9.24 28.05 -12.27
N TYR A 103 8.28 27.18 -11.91
CA TYR A 103 6.94 27.62 -11.51
C TYR A 103 6.59 27.31 -10.05
N LEU A 104 7.37 26.43 -9.38
CA LEU A 104 7.16 26.06 -7.97
C LEU A 104 8.08 26.87 -7.05
N PRO A 105 7.54 27.59 -6.06
CA PRO A 105 8.35 28.14 -4.97
C PRO A 105 9.09 27.04 -4.22
N PRO A 106 10.33 27.26 -3.74
CA PRO A 106 11.12 26.25 -3.04
C PRO A 106 10.41 25.58 -1.87
N HIS A 107 9.73 26.36 -1.01
CA HIS A 107 8.99 25.85 0.13
C HIS A 107 7.82 24.93 -0.28
N HIS A 108 7.16 25.23 -1.40
CA HIS A 108 6.10 24.39 -1.95
C HIS A 108 6.67 23.10 -2.55
N TYR A 109 7.80 23.19 -3.26
CA TYR A 109 8.51 22.02 -3.77
C TYR A 109 8.88 21.04 -2.64
N ASP A 110 9.35 21.56 -1.50
CA ASP A 110 9.72 20.77 -0.32
C ASP A 110 8.51 20.04 0.30
N GLN A 111 7.34 20.68 0.33
CA GLN A 111 6.10 20.02 0.75
C GLN A 111 5.69 18.92 -0.22
N ILE A 112 5.76 19.18 -1.53
CA ILE A 112 5.35 18.24 -2.57
C ILE A 112 6.21 16.97 -2.55
N PHE A 113 7.54 17.08 -2.49
CA PHE A 113 8.35 15.86 -2.46
C PHE A 113 8.17 15.06 -1.17
N THR A 114 7.92 15.73 -0.05
CA THR A 114 7.61 15.05 1.22
C THR A 114 6.26 14.35 1.14
N ALA A 115 5.23 15.05 0.67
CA ALA A 115 3.88 14.50 0.49
C ALA A 115 3.88 13.33 -0.49
N HIS A 116 4.58 13.46 -1.64
CA HIS A 116 4.73 12.37 -2.60
C HIS A 116 5.28 11.10 -1.94
N GLY A 117 6.38 11.20 -1.20
CA GLY A 117 6.98 10.04 -0.55
C GLY A 117 6.05 9.39 0.48
N VAL A 118 5.43 10.19 1.35
CA VAL A 118 4.47 9.70 2.36
C VAL A 118 3.25 9.05 1.71
N ILE A 119 2.65 9.70 0.72
CA ILE A 119 1.46 9.19 0.04
C ILE A 119 1.77 7.88 -0.67
N MET A 120 2.87 7.81 -1.45
CA MET A 120 3.18 6.64 -2.25
C MET A 120 3.50 5.39 -1.41
N ILE A 121 4.15 5.55 -0.26
CA ILE A 121 4.48 4.42 0.62
C ILE A 121 3.27 4.06 1.48
N PHE A 122 2.77 4.99 2.30
CA PHE A 122 1.77 4.67 3.33
C PHE A 122 0.33 4.62 2.82
N PHE A 123 0.00 5.35 1.75
CA PHE A 123 -1.38 5.51 1.29
C PHE A 123 -1.66 5.01 -0.13
N VAL A 124 -0.62 4.56 -0.84
CA VAL A 124 -0.76 3.83 -2.12
C VAL A 124 -0.33 2.38 -1.96
N ALA A 125 0.96 2.15 -1.69
CA ALA A 125 1.51 0.80 -1.68
C ALA A 125 0.90 -0.05 -0.56
N MET A 126 0.87 0.45 0.67
CA MET A 126 0.29 -0.27 1.82
C MET A 126 -1.19 -0.62 1.64
N PRO A 127 -2.10 0.31 1.26
CA PRO A 127 -3.50 -0.04 1.00
C PRO A 127 -3.69 -1.04 -0.13
N LEU A 128 -2.96 -0.93 -1.24
CA LEU A 128 -3.05 -1.87 -2.35
C LEU A 128 -2.62 -3.28 -1.92
N VAL A 129 -1.50 -3.40 -1.22
CA VAL A 129 -1.00 -4.67 -0.66
C VAL A 129 -2.01 -5.26 0.32
N THR A 130 -2.46 -4.46 1.28
CA THR A 130 -3.42 -4.89 2.31
C THR A 130 -4.75 -5.29 1.68
N GLY A 131 -5.23 -4.54 0.69
CA GLY A 131 -6.47 -4.82 -0.02
C GLY A 131 -6.45 -6.16 -0.75
N LEU A 132 -5.38 -6.46 -1.49
CA LEU A 132 -5.23 -7.75 -2.17
C LEU A 132 -5.08 -8.91 -1.18
N MET A 133 -4.30 -8.74 -0.11
CA MET A 133 -4.19 -9.77 0.93
C MET A 133 -5.54 -10.02 1.61
N ASN A 134 -6.28 -8.97 2.00
CA ASN A 134 -7.60 -9.09 2.59
C ASN A 134 -8.57 -9.84 1.69
N TYR A 135 -8.60 -9.53 0.40
CA TYR A 135 -9.52 -10.17 -0.53
C TYR A 135 -9.16 -11.64 -0.76
N ILE A 136 -7.89 -11.94 -1.01
CA ILE A 136 -7.44 -13.22 -1.58
C ILE A 136 -7.05 -14.25 -0.53
N VAL A 137 -6.38 -13.85 0.57
CA VAL A 137 -5.84 -14.80 1.55
C VAL A 137 -6.91 -15.70 2.15
N PRO A 138 -8.07 -15.21 2.65
CA PRO A 138 -9.10 -16.09 3.18
C PRO A 138 -9.63 -17.10 2.15
N LEU A 139 -9.77 -16.66 0.88
CA LEU A 139 -10.19 -17.52 -0.22
C LEU A 139 -9.14 -18.59 -0.55
N GLN A 140 -7.85 -18.23 -0.55
CA GLN A 140 -6.75 -19.18 -0.82
C GLN A 140 -6.62 -20.25 0.26
N ILE A 141 -6.88 -19.92 1.52
CA ILE A 141 -6.77 -20.87 2.62
C ILE A 141 -8.07 -21.63 2.91
N GLY A 142 -9.17 -21.35 2.19
CA GLY A 142 -10.46 -21.99 2.38
C GLY A 142 -11.23 -21.49 3.62
N ALA A 143 -10.93 -20.27 4.09
CA ALA A 143 -11.60 -19.67 5.24
C ALA A 143 -12.90 -18.95 4.82
N ARG A 144 -13.90 -18.96 5.70
CA ARG A 144 -15.17 -18.24 5.48
C ARG A 144 -15.06 -16.73 5.66
N ASP A 145 -14.13 -16.28 6.51
CA ASP A 145 -13.84 -14.86 6.77
C ASP A 145 -12.42 -14.74 7.38
N VAL A 146 -12.00 -13.53 7.71
CA VAL A 146 -10.82 -13.25 8.54
C VAL A 146 -11.10 -13.58 10.02
N ALA A 147 -10.04 -13.71 10.83
CA ALA A 147 -10.17 -14.07 12.25
C ALA A 147 -10.93 -13.01 13.07
N PHE A 148 -10.73 -11.73 12.74
CA PHE A 148 -11.31 -10.60 13.48
C PHE A 148 -12.00 -9.61 12.52
N PRO A 149 -13.24 -9.88 12.05
CA PRO A 149 -13.92 -9.07 11.04
C PRO A 149 -14.13 -7.61 11.46
N PHE A 150 -14.43 -7.34 12.74
CA PHE A 150 -14.53 -5.97 13.26
C PHE A 150 -13.19 -5.21 13.15
N LEU A 151 -12.10 -5.85 13.59
CA LEU A 151 -10.77 -5.22 13.49
C LEU A 151 -10.38 -4.92 12.03
N ASN A 152 -10.84 -5.73 11.10
CA ASN A 152 -10.61 -5.51 9.66
C ASN A 152 -11.30 -4.23 9.16
N ASN A 153 -12.57 -4.03 9.50
CA ASN A 153 -13.28 -2.78 9.18
C ASN A 153 -12.62 -1.58 9.86
N PHE A 154 -12.30 -1.70 11.15
CA PHE A 154 -11.66 -0.62 11.91
C PHE A 154 -10.28 -0.26 11.34
N SER A 155 -9.46 -1.25 10.95
CA SER A 155 -8.14 -1.01 10.34
C SER A 155 -8.23 -0.20 9.04
N PHE A 156 -9.21 -0.51 8.17
CA PHE A 156 -9.46 0.25 6.96
C PHE A 156 -9.80 1.72 7.26
N TRP A 157 -10.72 1.95 8.19
CA TRP A 157 -11.14 3.31 8.53
C TRP A 157 -10.05 4.11 9.23
N MET A 158 -9.18 3.46 10.04
CA MET A 158 -8.01 4.12 10.63
C MET A 158 -7.00 4.52 9.53
N THR A 159 -6.74 3.66 8.56
CA THR A 159 -5.89 4.00 7.40
C THR A 159 -6.49 5.18 6.61
N THR A 160 -7.80 5.17 6.37
CA THR A 160 -8.54 6.27 5.74
C THR A 160 -8.46 7.55 6.58
N GLY A 161 -8.49 7.44 7.90
CA GLY A 161 -8.31 8.56 8.83
C GLY A 161 -6.96 9.26 8.66
N GLY A 162 -5.88 8.49 8.51
CA GLY A 162 -4.56 9.03 8.17
C GLY A 162 -4.54 9.76 6.82
N VAL A 163 -5.18 9.18 5.80
CA VAL A 163 -5.37 9.84 4.48
C VAL A 163 -6.09 11.18 4.64
N ILE A 164 -7.17 11.22 5.42
CA ILE A 164 -7.95 12.44 5.62
C ILE A 164 -7.05 13.54 6.22
N LEU A 165 -6.23 13.24 7.23
CA LEU A 165 -5.33 14.22 7.84
C LEU A 165 -4.29 14.75 6.84
N VAL A 166 -3.67 13.87 6.03
CA VAL A 166 -2.74 14.32 4.98
C VAL A 166 -3.44 15.22 3.96
N MET A 167 -4.68 14.87 3.57
CA MET A 167 -5.44 15.69 2.62
C MET A 167 -5.91 16.99 3.24
N MET A 168 -6.21 17.03 4.54
CA MET A 168 -6.58 18.27 5.24
C MET A 168 -5.46 19.31 5.25
N SER A 169 -4.19 18.90 5.26
CA SER A 169 -3.05 19.81 5.19
C SER A 169 -2.99 20.64 3.89
N LEU A 170 -3.71 20.23 2.83
CA LEU A 170 -3.88 21.03 1.61
C LEU A 170 -4.85 22.19 1.77
N PHE A 171 -5.73 22.14 2.76
CA PHE A 171 -6.82 23.09 2.96
C PHE A 171 -6.60 23.97 4.17
N VAL A 172 -5.94 23.42 5.21
CA VAL A 172 -5.75 24.07 6.49
C VAL A 172 -4.34 23.81 6.99
N GLY A 173 -3.50 24.81 6.96
CA GLY A 173 -2.07 24.73 7.27
C GLY A 173 -1.23 24.32 6.08
N GLU A 174 -0.20 23.56 6.33
CA GLU A 174 0.73 23.04 5.34
C GLU A 174 1.17 21.61 5.69
N PHE A 175 1.77 20.89 4.76
CA PHE A 175 2.40 19.60 5.03
C PHE A 175 3.89 19.77 5.36
N ALA A 176 4.52 18.72 5.94
CA ALA A 176 5.92 18.73 6.30
C ALA A 176 6.86 19.00 5.10
N ARG A 177 7.97 19.71 5.36
CA ARG A 177 9.05 20.02 4.40
C ARG A 177 10.33 19.24 4.65
N THR A 178 10.25 18.13 5.37
CA THR A 178 11.38 17.39 5.96
C THR A 178 11.85 16.19 5.14
N GLY A 179 11.15 15.86 4.07
CA GLY A 179 11.23 14.53 3.45
C GLY A 179 10.36 13.50 4.18
N TRP A 180 10.08 12.39 3.53
CA TRP A 180 9.12 11.40 4.00
C TRP A 180 9.51 10.65 5.29
N LEU A 181 10.76 10.75 5.72
CA LEU A 181 11.28 10.15 6.97
C LEU A 181 11.40 11.13 8.13
N ALA A 182 11.20 12.42 7.90
CA ALA A 182 11.18 13.49 8.91
C ALA A 182 12.38 13.45 9.88
N TYR A 183 13.61 13.46 9.37
CA TYR A 183 14.82 13.41 10.19
C TYR A 183 14.99 14.66 11.08
N PRO A 184 15.25 14.50 12.38
CA PRO A 184 15.81 15.58 13.20
C PRO A 184 17.23 15.95 12.72
N PRO A 185 17.65 17.22 12.90
CA PRO A 185 16.96 18.30 13.61
C PRO A 185 15.87 19.01 12.79
N LEU A 186 15.78 18.77 11.45
CA LEU A 186 14.86 19.48 10.57
C LEU A 186 13.39 19.32 10.98
N SER A 187 12.99 18.15 11.49
CA SER A 187 11.62 17.89 11.99
C SER A 187 11.36 18.41 13.41
N GLY A 188 12.39 18.88 14.10
CA GLY A 188 12.25 19.47 15.43
C GLY A 188 11.55 20.84 15.40
N ILE A 189 11.04 21.26 16.56
CA ILE A 189 10.26 22.50 16.69
C ILE A 189 11.06 23.77 16.33
N LEU A 190 12.39 23.74 16.50
CA LEU A 190 13.26 24.88 16.19
C LEU A 190 13.39 25.14 14.68
N HIS A 191 13.31 24.09 13.86
CA HIS A 191 13.51 24.17 12.40
C HIS A 191 12.19 24.05 11.62
N SER A 192 11.18 23.43 12.21
CA SER A 192 9.84 23.27 11.65
C SER A 192 8.80 23.59 12.73
N PRO A 193 8.64 24.88 13.11
CA PRO A 193 7.70 25.30 14.14
C PRO A 193 6.24 25.18 13.72
N ASP A 194 6.00 25.05 12.40
CA ASP A 194 4.69 24.95 11.79
C ASP A 194 4.03 23.59 12.04
N VAL A 195 2.75 23.48 11.67
CA VAL A 195 1.93 22.28 11.88
C VAL A 195 2.24 21.12 10.91
N GLY A 196 3.07 21.35 9.91
CA GLY A 196 3.32 20.37 8.84
C GLY A 196 3.88 19.04 9.35
N VAL A 197 4.86 19.08 10.26
CA VAL A 197 5.42 17.88 10.89
C VAL A 197 4.38 17.22 11.81
N ASP A 198 3.50 17.98 12.44
CA ASP A 198 2.45 17.45 13.30
C ASP A 198 1.39 16.70 12.47
N TYR A 199 1.02 17.21 11.27
CA TYR A 199 0.22 16.47 10.30
C TYR A 199 0.88 15.14 9.88
N TYR A 200 2.17 15.16 9.57
CA TYR A 200 2.95 13.96 9.27
C TYR A 200 2.86 12.94 10.40
N ILE A 201 3.15 13.34 11.63
CA ILE A 201 3.17 12.46 12.80
C ILE A 201 1.78 11.83 13.02
N TRP A 202 0.73 12.63 13.14
CA TRP A 202 -0.59 12.13 13.52
C TRP A 202 -1.26 11.35 12.41
N ALA A 203 -1.04 11.71 11.14
CA ALA A 203 -1.51 10.90 10.02
C ALA A 203 -0.90 9.50 10.02
N LEU A 204 0.42 9.39 10.27
CA LEU A 204 1.11 8.11 10.31
C LEU A 204 0.80 7.31 11.58
N GLN A 205 0.61 7.95 12.74
CA GLN A 205 0.20 7.26 13.96
C GLN A 205 -1.17 6.60 13.81
N ILE A 206 -2.15 7.33 13.27
CA ILE A 206 -3.51 6.82 13.06
C ILE A 206 -3.50 5.68 12.01
N ALA A 207 -2.85 5.90 10.86
CA ALA A 207 -2.73 4.89 9.83
C ALA A 207 -1.92 3.65 10.29
N GLY A 208 -0.86 3.88 11.08
CA GLY A 208 -0.01 2.83 11.64
C GLY A 208 -0.77 1.88 12.55
N VAL A 209 -1.68 2.40 13.38
CA VAL A 209 -2.60 1.56 14.18
C VAL A 209 -3.45 0.68 13.24
N GLY A 210 -4.04 1.26 12.20
CA GLY A 210 -4.81 0.49 11.21
C GLY A 210 -3.99 -0.63 10.57
N THR A 211 -2.77 -0.32 10.14
CA THR A 211 -1.87 -1.31 9.52
C THR A 211 -1.51 -2.43 10.50
N LEU A 212 -1.17 -2.10 11.74
CA LEU A 212 -0.85 -3.09 12.78
C LEU A 212 -2.02 -4.04 13.05
N LEU A 213 -3.24 -3.51 13.16
CA LEU A 213 -4.45 -4.32 13.37
C LEU A 213 -4.72 -5.26 12.19
N SER A 214 -4.52 -4.79 10.96
CA SER A 214 -4.61 -5.63 9.75
C SER A 214 -3.57 -6.75 9.77
N GLY A 215 -2.32 -6.42 10.18
CA GLY A 215 -1.23 -7.39 10.32
C GLY A 215 -1.56 -8.52 11.30
N VAL A 216 -2.01 -8.15 12.51
CA VAL A 216 -2.43 -9.14 13.53
C VAL A 216 -3.57 -10.00 13.01
N ASN A 217 -4.58 -9.40 12.37
CA ASN A 217 -5.73 -10.11 11.87
C ASN A 217 -5.37 -11.15 10.80
N LEU A 218 -4.63 -10.78 9.77
CA LEU A 218 -4.23 -11.69 8.70
C LEU A 218 -3.24 -12.76 9.19
N LEU A 219 -2.34 -12.42 10.12
CA LEU A 219 -1.45 -13.38 10.75
C LEU A 219 -2.25 -14.50 11.45
N VAL A 220 -3.21 -14.13 12.30
CA VAL A 220 -4.06 -15.09 12.99
C VAL A 220 -4.93 -15.88 12.01
N THR A 221 -5.49 -15.23 11.00
CA THR A 221 -6.29 -15.87 9.96
C THR A 221 -5.50 -16.98 9.26
N ILE A 222 -4.28 -16.69 8.79
CA ILE A 222 -3.43 -17.67 8.10
C ILE A 222 -3.04 -18.83 9.05
N VAL A 223 -2.69 -18.53 10.28
CA VAL A 223 -2.22 -19.56 11.23
C VAL A 223 -3.35 -20.45 11.70
N LYS A 224 -4.56 -19.92 11.95
CA LYS A 224 -5.66 -20.63 12.64
C LYS A 224 -6.79 -21.10 11.75
N MET A 225 -6.98 -20.51 10.56
CA MET A 225 -8.21 -20.71 9.78
C MET A 225 -7.99 -21.45 8.45
N ARG A 226 -6.86 -22.11 8.27
CA ARG A 226 -6.60 -22.94 7.08
C ARG A 226 -7.58 -24.11 6.98
N ALA A 227 -7.99 -24.40 5.76
CA ALA A 227 -8.83 -25.55 5.43
C ALA A 227 -8.19 -26.88 5.91
N PRO A 228 -8.99 -27.88 6.28
CA PRO A 228 -8.50 -29.21 6.65
C PRO A 228 -7.56 -29.79 5.57
N GLY A 229 -6.41 -30.31 6.02
CA GLY A 229 -5.38 -30.86 5.13
C GLY A 229 -4.42 -29.82 4.52
N MET A 230 -4.69 -28.50 4.63
CA MET A 230 -3.76 -27.46 4.25
C MET A 230 -2.69 -27.26 5.32
N THR A 231 -1.66 -28.08 5.27
CA THR A 231 -0.44 -27.89 6.10
C THR A 231 0.31 -26.64 5.62
N MET A 232 1.30 -26.19 6.40
CA MET A 232 2.12 -25.03 6.02
C MET A 232 2.72 -25.19 4.62
N MET A 233 3.29 -26.38 4.32
CA MET A 233 3.92 -26.67 3.00
C MET A 233 2.91 -27.02 1.89
N ARG A 234 1.61 -26.84 2.11
CA ARG A 234 0.55 -26.89 1.10
C ARG A 234 -0.14 -25.54 0.87
N MET A 235 0.33 -24.48 1.55
CA MET A 235 -0.18 -23.12 1.30
C MET A 235 0.33 -22.58 -0.04
N PRO A 236 -0.47 -21.81 -0.78
CA PRO A 236 -0.01 -21.04 -1.94
C PRO A 236 1.14 -20.10 -1.58
N ILE A 237 1.99 -19.75 -2.56
CA ILE A 237 3.13 -18.84 -2.31
C ILE A 237 2.64 -17.45 -1.94
N PHE A 238 1.54 -16.96 -2.52
CA PHE A 238 0.97 -15.68 -2.12
C PHE A 238 0.55 -15.69 -0.63
N THR A 239 -0.03 -16.77 -0.14
CA THR A 239 -0.33 -16.91 1.29
C THR A 239 0.94 -16.94 2.15
N TRP A 240 2.04 -17.58 1.70
CA TRP A 240 3.32 -17.55 2.40
C TRP A 240 3.92 -16.15 2.46
N THR A 241 3.91 -15.43 1.35
CA THR A 241 4.42 -14.05 1.31
C THR A 241 3.54 -13.13 2.17
N ALA A 242 2.22 -13.32 2.18
CA ALA A 242 1.31 -12.62 3.08
C ALA A 242 1.60 -12.94 4.56
N LEU A 243 1.87 -14.19 4.91
CA LEU A 243 2.26 -14.57 6.29
C LEU A 243 3.53 -13.82 6.72
N CYS A 244 4.58 -13.88 5.92
CA CYS A 244 5.85 -13.21 6.20
C CYS A 244 5.67 -11.68 6.30
N THR A 245 4.91 -11.09 5.39
CA THR A 245 4.55 -9.66 5.43
C THR A 245 3.88 -9.28 6.74
N ASN A 246 2.90 -10.05 7.19
CA ASN A 246 2.18 -9.72 8.43
C ASN A 246 3.04 -9.96 9.68
N VAL A 247 3.99 -10.90 9.67
CA VAL A 247 5.01 -11.01 10.70
C VAL A 247 5.86 -9.75 10.77
N LEU A 248 6.32 -9.23 9.62
CA LEU A 248 7.10 -7.99 9.56
C LEU A 248 6.27 -6.79 10.05
N ILE A 249 5.00 -6.66 9.66
CA ILE A 249 4.11 -5.58 10.11
C ILE A 249 4.00 -5.58 11.64
N VAL A 250 3.70 -6.73 12.24
CA VAL A 250 3.52 -6.85 13.70
C VAL A 250 4.81 -6.53 14.46
N ALA A 251 5.96 -6.83 13.90
CA ALA A 251 7.25 -6.55 14.54
C ALA A 251 7.76 -5.12 14.30
N ALA A 252 7.56 -4.54 13.09
CA ALA A 252 8.14 -3.26 12.70
C ALA A 252 7.29 -2.03 13.07
N PHE A 253 5.97 -2.10 12.89
CA PHE A 253 5.09 -0.93 13.13
C PHE A 253 5.09 -0.41 14.57
N PRO A 254 5.23 -1.23 15.62
CA PRO A 254 5.42 -0.69 16.98
C PRO A 254 6.66 0.22 17.11
N VAL A 255 7.74 -0.07 16.37
CA VAL A 255 8.95 0.76 16.37
C VAL A 255 8.68 2.11 15.69
N LEU A 256 7.96 2.12 14.56
CA LEU A 256 7.50 3.35 13.92
C LEU A 256 6.65 4.19 14.88
N THR A 257 5.67 3.57 15.53
CA THR A 257 4.80 4.23 16.50
C THR A 257 5.63 4.85 17.64
N ALA A 258 6.61 4.12 18.17
CA ALA A 258 7.48 4.60 19.25
C ALA A 258 8.32 5.82 18.81
N VAL A 259 8.98 5.76 17.65
CA VAL A 259 9.83 6.88 17.20
C VAL A 259 9.03 8.14 16.90
N LEU A 260 7.81 8.00 16.33
CA LEU A 260 6.91 9.13 16.12
C LEU A 260 6.37 9.70 17.43
N ALA A 261 6.09 8.85 18.41
CA ALA A 261 5.69 9.30 19.75
C ALA A 261 6.82 10.09 20.44
N LEU A 262 8.07 9.64 20.36
CA LEU A 262 9.22 10.37 20.90
C LEU A 262 9.40 11.73 20.21
N LEU A 263 9.23 11.79 18.87
CA LEU A 263 9.27 13.06 18.14
C LEU A 263 8.12 13.98 18.54
N SER A 264 6.92 13.42 18.78
CA SER A 264 5.79 14.21 19.30
C SER A 264 6.11 14.81 20.66
N MET A 265 6.72 14.04 21.56
CA MET A 265 7.10 14.54 22.90
C MET A 265 8.11 15.67 22.79
N ASP A 266 9.12 15.56 21.92
CA ASP A 266 10.07 16.66 21.68
C ASP A 266 9.36 17.93 21.20
N ARG A 267 8.33 17.80 20.35
CA ARG A 267 7.59 18.93 19.78
C ARG A 267 6.53 19.54 20.73
N TYR A 268 5.83 18.70 21.50
CA TYR A 268 4.68 19.15 22.32
C TYR A 268 5.04 19.46 23.77
N VAL A 269 5.97 18.70 24.35
CA VAL A 269 6.28 18.79 25.80
C VAL A 269 7.70 19.32 26.03
N GLY A 270 8.49 19.51 24.96
CA GLY A 270 9.85 20.04 25.07
C GLY A 270 10.85 19.04 25.64
N THR A 271 10.61 17.73 25.46
CA THR A 271 11.65 16.72 25.70
C THR A 271 12.75 16.85 24.66
N ASN A 272 13.89 16.21 24.88
CA ASN A 272 15.08 16.37 24.03
C ASN A 272 15.67 15.01 23.65
N PHE A 273 14.83 14.08 23.21
CA PHE A 273 15.29 12.76 22.77
C PHE A 273 16.26 12.86 21.57
N PHE A 274 15.99 13.81 20.66
CA PHE A 274 16.70 13.91 19.39
C PHE A 274 17.51 15.21 19.22
N THR A 275 17.52 16.10 20.23
CA THR A 275 18.23 17.38 20.19
C THR A 275 19.58 17.26 20.90
N ALA A 276 20.68 17.32 20.13
CA ALA A 276 22.04 17.09 20.63
C ALA A 276 22.47 18.07 21.72
N ASP A 277 22.11 19.35 21.59
CA ASP A 277 22.50 20.43 22.54
C ASP A 277 21.99 20.20 23.96
N PHE A 278 21.00 19.37 24.14
CA PHE A 278 20.37 19.04 25.44
C PHE A 278 20.57 17.56 25.83
N GLY A 279 21.57 16.89 25.27
CA GLY A 279 21.90 15.50 25.61
C GLY A 279 21.14 14.43 24.84
N GLY A 280 20.29 14.83 23.89
CA GLY A 280 19.61 13.90 22.96
C GLY A 280 20.53 13.47 21.82
N ASN A 281 20.03 12.56 20.97
CA ASN A 281 20.80 12.04 19.85
C ASN A 281 19.92 11.81 18.60
N ALA A 282 20.14 12.62 17.57
CA ALA A 282 19.43 12.45 16.28
C ALA A 282 19.67 11.08 15.63
N MET A 283 20.83 10.42 15.89
CA MET A 283 21.11 9.09 15.39
C MET A 283 20.18 8.02 16.00
N MET A 284 19.64 8.25 17.20
CA MET A 284 18.62 7.37 17.77
C MET A 284 17.36 7.37 16.89
N TYR A 285 16.93 8.56 16.43
CA TYR A 285 15.82 8.65 15.48
C TYR A 285 16.11 7.87 14.20
N VAL A 286 17.27 8.10 13.59
CA VAL A 286 17.67 7.48 12.32
C VAL A 286 17.70 5.96 12.43
N ASN A 287 18.24 5.41 13.53
CA ASN A 287 18.23 3.97 13.77
C ASN A 287 16.80 3.43 13.94
N LEU A 288 15.98 4.04 14.80
CA LEU A 288 14.62 3.57 15.04
C LEU A 288 13.75 3.64 13.79
N ILE A 289 13.80 4.75 13.05
CA ILE A 289 13.00 4.88 11.83
C ILE A 289 13.39 3.84 10.77
N TRP A 290 14.68 3.45 10.67
CA TRP A 290 15.13 2.47 9.70
C TRP A 290 15.05 1.02 10.18
N ILE A 291 15.04 0.76 11.49
CA ILE A 291 14.64 -0.55 12.05
C ILE A 291 13.21 -0.90 11.62
N TRP A 292 12.33 0.11 11.48
CA TRP A 292 11.04 -0.06 10.80
C TRP A 292 11.20 0.00 9.27
N GLY A 293 11.94 1.00 8.74
CA GLY A 293 11.87 1.40 7.33
C GLY A 293 12.46 0.39 6.36
N HIS A 294 13.47 -0.42 6.75
CA HIS A 294 13.95 -1.49 5.89
C HIS A 294 13.00 -2.70 5.87
N PRO A 295 12.50 -3.23 7.00
CA PRO A 295 11.39 -4.19 6.96
C PRO A 295 10.18 -3.70 6.16
N GLU A 296 9.87 -2.40 6.16
CA GLU A 296 8.78 -1.83 5.36
C GLU A 296 8.95 -2.10 3.86
N VAL A 297 10.15 -1.97 3.30
CA VAL A 297 10.36 -2.25 1.86
C VAL A 297 10.10 -3.72 1.53
N TYR A 298 10.35 -4.64 2.48
CA TYR A 298 10.01 -6.06 2.33
C TYR A 298 8.53 -6.36 2.58
N ILE A 299 7.86 -5.61 3.46
CA ILE A 299 6.39 -5.64 3.59
C ILE A 299 5.74 -5.33 2.24
N LEU A 300 6.29 -4.38 1.48
CA LEU A 300 5.76 -3.98 0.18
C LEU A 300 6.05 -5.02 -0.91
N ILE A 301 7.27 -5.56 -0.98
CA ILE A 301 7.68 -6.41 -2.12
C ILE A 301 7.27 -7.89 -1.98
N LEU A 302 7.21 -8.44 -0.77
CA LEU A 302 6.92 -9.86 -0.58
C LEU A 302 5.56 -10.27 -1.17
N PRO A 303 4.45 -9.54 -0.96
CA PRO A 303 3.17 -9.88 -1.58
C PRO A 303 3.24 -9.83 -3.12
N ALA A 304 3.98 -8.88 -3.69
CA ALA A 304 4.22 -8.83 -5.13
C ALA A 304 4.91 -10.11 -5.64
N PHE A 305 5.92 -10.60 -4.93
CA PHE A 305 6.57 -11.88 -5.26
C PHE A 305 5.60 -13.07 -5.20
N GLY A 306 4.66 -13.04 -4.26
CA GLY A 306 3.57 -14.01 -4.19
C GLY A 306 2.67 -13.94 -5.43
N ILE A 307 2.23 -12.73 -5.80
CA ILE A 307 1.41 -12.49 -7.00
C ILE A 307 2.10 -13.00 -8.26
N PHE A 308 3.37 -12.68 -8.46
CA PHE A 308 4.13 -13.14 -9.62
C PHE A 308 4.22 -14.67 -9.68
N SER A 309 4.34 -15.33 -8.54
CA SER A 309 4.37 -16.78 -8.46
C SER A 309 3.06 -17.42 -8.93
N GLU A 310 1.92 -16.87 -8.50
CA GLU A 310 0.60 -17.35 -8.92
C GLU A 310 0.35 -17.06 -10.42
N VAL A 311 0.72 -15.87 -10.89
CA VAL A 311 0.57 -15.47 -12.29
C VAL A 311 1.43 -16.35 -13.21
N VAL A 312 2.73 -16.52 -12.89
CA VAL A 312 3.64 -17.34 -13.71
C VAL A 312 3.13 -18.78 -13.79
N ALA A 313 2.75 -19.41 -12.67
CA ALA A 313 2.25 -20.78 -12.67
C ALA A 313 0.99 -20.95 -13.53
N THR A 314 0.06 -19.99 -13.43
CA THR A 314 -1.22 -20.01 -14.16
C THR A 314 -1.01 -19.77 -15.66
N PHE A 315 -0.27 -18.73 -16.03
CA PHE A 315 -0.14 -18.34 -17.43
C PHE A 315 0.92 -19.16 -18.22
N CYS A 316 1.81 -19.86 -17.51
CA CYS A 316 2.69 -20.89 -18.13
C CYS A 316 2.05 -22.28 -18.18
N ARG A 317 0.86 -22.46 -17.56
CA ARG A 317 0.17 -23.75 -17.43
C ARG A 317 1.08 -24.83 -16.81
N LYS A 318 1.88 -24.46 -15.84
CA LYS A 318 2.83 -25.33 -15.14
C LYS A 318 2.73 -25.18 -13.64
N ARG A 319 3.04 -26.25 -12.91
CA ARG A 319 3.30 -26.16 -11.48
C ARG A 319 4.52 -25.27 -11.25
N LEU A 320 4.47 -24.44 -10.19
CA LEU A 320 5.59 -23.57 -9.83
C LEU A 320 6.84 -24.41 -9.54
N PHE A 321 7.93 -24.11 -10.24
CA PHE A 321 9.21 -24.78 -10.03
C PHE A 321 9.81 -24.36 -8.70
N GLY A 322 10.38 -25.30 -7.96
CA GLY A 322 11.12 -25.02 -6.74
C GLY A 322 10.27 -24.46 -5.60
N TYR A 323 9.03 -24.92 -5.42
CA TYR A 323 8.14 -24.42 -4.36
C TYR A 323 8.81 -24.33 -2.99
N ALA A 324 9.50 -25.38 -2.53
CA ALA A 324 10.16 -25.35 -1.23
C ALA A 324 11.26 -24.28 -1.15
N SER A 325 12.08 -24.13 -2.20
CA SER A 325 13.10 -23.08 -2.26
C SER A 325 12.48 -21.67 -2.28
N MET A 326 11.29 -21.50 -2.92
CA MET A 326 10.54 -20.24 -2.88
C MET A 326 10.08 -19.89 -1.46
N VAL A 327 9.58 -20.89 -0.71
CA VAL A 327 9.17 -20.71 0.71
C VAL A 327 10.37 -20.34 1.55
N TYR A 328 11.45 -21.13 1.51
CA TYR A 328 12.65 -20.86 2.30
C TYR A 328 13.28 -19.51 1.95
N ALA A 329 13.35 -19.16 0.67
CA ALA A 329 13.83 -17.84 0.24
C ALA A 329 12.97 -16.70 0.83
N THR A 330 11.65 -16.86 0.88
CA THR A 330 10.74 -15.88 1.49
C THR A 330 11.03 -15.71 2.98
N VAL A 331 11.16 -16.81 3.72
CA VAL A 331 11.46 -16.79 5.17
C VAL A 331 12.84 -16.18 5.44
N VAL A 332 13.86 -16.55 4.66
CA VAL A 332 15.22 -16.01 4.81
C VAL A 332 15.22 -14.49 4.56
N ILE A 333 14.57 -14.01 3.50
CA ILE A 333 14.43 -12.56 3.25
C ILE A 333 13.77 -11.87 4.45
N THR A 334 12.70 -12.45 5.00
CA THR A 334 11.98 -11.91 6.16
C THR A 334 12.90 -11.75 7.38
N VAL A 335 13.70 -12.75 7.69
CA VAL A 335 14.66 -12.69 8.81
C VAL A 335 15.77 -11.67 8.53
N LEU A 336 16.37 -11.73 7.35
CA LEU A 336 17.46 -10.82 6.97
C LEU A 336 17.01 -9.36 6.93
N SER A 337 15.74 -9.07 6.68
CA SER A 337 15.22 -7.70 6.62
C SER A 337 15.47 -6.89 7.89
N TYR A 338 15.64 -7.55 9.05
CA TYR A 338 16.00 -6.92 10.32
C TYR A 338 17.51 -6.80 10.59
N LEU A 339 18.36 -7.26 9.68
CA LEU A 339 19.80 -7.28 9.87
C LEU A 339 20.55 -6.34 8.92
N VAL A 340 19.85 -5.43 8.25
CA VAL A 340 20.41 -4.66 7.13
C VAL A 340 20.09 -3.16 7.17
N TRP A 341 19.32 -2.66 8.13
CA TRP A 341 18.76 -1.30 8.13
C TRP A 341 19.79 -0.18 8.04
N LEU A 342 21.02 -0.38 8.48
CA LEU A 342 22.03 0.67 8.56
C LEU A 342 22.57 1.08 7.17
N HIS A 343 22.36 0.27 6.13
CA HIS A 343 22.74 0.66 4.78
C HIS A 343 22.00 1.91 4.27
N HIS A 344 20.90 2.31 4.91
CA HIS A 344 20.23 3.56 4.60
C HIS A 344 20.98 4.81 5.07
N PHE A 345 22.04 4.66 5.86
CA PHE A 345 22.84 5.76 6.40
C PHE A 345 24.31 5.41 6.64
N PHE A 346 24.94 4.67 5.74
CA PHE A 346 26.37 4.36 5.79
C PHE A 346 27.26 5.59 5.95
N THR A 347 26.84 6.73 5.42
CA THR A 347 27.59 8.00 5.42
C THR A 347 27.50 8.77 6.75
N MET A 348 26.76 8.26 7.74
CA MET A 348 26.52 8.99 9.00
C MET A 348 27.50 8.64 10.14
N GLY A 349 28.63 8.01 9.83
CA GLY A 349 29.74 7.87 10.80
C GLY A 349 29.67 6.65 11.71
N SER A 350 29.01 5.56 11.33
CA SER A 350 28.94 4.32 12.14
C SER A 350 30.28 3.55 12.24
N GLY A 351 31.28 3.93 11.44
CA GLY A 351 32.60 3.30 11.41
C GLY A 351 32.71 2.13 10.43
N ALA A 352 33.96 1.80 10.05
CA ALA A 352 34.24 0.85 8.97
C ALA A 352 33.73 -0.57 9.27
N SER A 353 33.95 -1.06 10.52
CA SER A 353 33.56 -2.43 10.91
C SER A 353 32.03 -2.61 10.88
N VAL A 354 31.28 -1.63 11.38
CA VAL A 354 29.82 -1.66 11.37
C VAL A 354 29.28 -1.57 9.93
N ASN A 355 29.81 -0.64 9.12
CA ASN A 355 29.42 -0.51 7.72
C ASN A 355 29.72 -1.81 6.93
N SER A 356 30.86 -2.47 7.20
CA SER A 356 31.21 -3.75 6.56
C SER A 356 30.21 -4.86 6.93
N PHE A 357 29.84 -4.97 8.21
CA PHE A 357 28.85 -5.95 8.65
C PHE A 357 27.51 -5.75 7.91
N PHE A 358 26.96 -4.52 7.93
CA PHE A 358 25.68 -4.23 7.28
C PHE A 358 25.76 -4.29 5.75
N GLY A 359 26.91 -3.99 5.15
CA GLY A 359 27.14 -4.18 3.72
C GLY A 359 27.06 -5.66 3.33
N ILE A 360 27.75 -6.54 4.06
CA ILE A 360 27.73 -7.99 3.81
C ILE A 360 26.32 -8.57 4.00
N THR A 361 25.65 -8.26 5.12
CA THR A 361 24.30 -8.77 5.38
C THR A 361 23.31 -8.30 4.33
N THR A 362 23.45 -7.06 3.83
CA THR A 362 22.63 -6.52 2.74
C THR A 362 22.86 -7.28 1.43
N MET A 363 24.12 -7.55 1.07
CA MET A 363 24.44 -8.30 -0.15
C MET A 363 23.90 -9.74 -0.10
N ILE A 364 23.89 -10.38 1.07
CA ILE A 364 23.37 -11.76 1.24
C ILE A 364 21.90 -11.88 0.81
N ILE A 365 21.09 -10.82 0.95
CA ILE A 365 19.67 -10.82 0.53
C ILE A 365 19.52 -11.07 -0.98
N SER A 366 20.53 -10.73 -1.78
CA SER A 366 20.50 -10.99 -3.23
C SER A 366 20.43 -12.49 -3.57
N ILE A 367 20.94 -13.36 -2.71
CA ILE A 367 20.97 -14.82 -2.93
C ILE A 367 19.55 -15.41 -2.94
N PRO A 368 18.74 -15.29 -1.86
CA PRO A 368 17.37 -15.80 -1.88
C PRO A 368 16.47 -15.08 -2.91
N THR A 369 16.74 -13.81 -3.20
CA THR A 369 16.03 -13.08 -4.26
C THR A 369 16.36 -13.63 -5.62
N GLY A 370 17.63 -13.89 -5.92
CA GLY A 370 18.09 -14.56 -7.16
C GLY A 370 17.47 -15.94 -7.33
N ALA A 371 17.41 -16.74 -6.26
CA ALA A 371 16.75 -18.05 -6.29
C ALA A 371 15.28 -17.94 -6.73
N LYS A 372 14.55 -16.92 -6.32
CA LYS A 372 13.17 -16.67 -6.77
C LYS A 372 13.11 -16.35 -8.27
N ILE A 373 13.97 -15.48 -8.76
CA ILE A 373 14.04 -15.13 -10.19
C ILE A 373 14.28 -16.38 -11.02
N PHE A 374 15.26 -17.22 -10.65
CA PHE A 374 15.53 -18.47 -11.37
C PHE A 374 14.35 -19.45 -11.30
N ASN A 375 13.67 -19.57 -10.17
CA ASN A 375 12.50 -20.44 -10.07
C ASN A 375 11.34 -19.98 -10.97
N TRP A 376 11.12 -18.67 -11.16
CA TRP A 376 10.15 -18.16 -12.13
C TRP A 376 10.59 -18.43 -13.56
N LEU A 377 11.88 -18.24 -13.90
CA LEU A 377 12.44 -18.57 -15.21
C LEU A 377 12.29 -20.08 -15.53
N PHE A 378 12.60 -20.97 -14.58
CA PHE A 378 12.43 -22.42 -14.74
C PHE A 378 10.95 -22.83 -14.81
N THR A 379 10.04 -22.09 -14.20
CA THR A 379 8.61 -22.29 -14.37
C THR A 379 8.18 -21.94 -15.79
N MET A 380 8.71 -20.85 -16.36
CA MET A 380 8.45 -20.45 -17.73
C MET A 380 9.11 -21.38 -18.76
N TYR A 381 10.29 -21.90 -18.44
CA TYR A 381 11.01 -22.81 -19.35
C TYR A 381 10.17 -24.03 -19.71
N ARG A 382 9.97 -24.26 -21.01
CA ARG A 382 9.09 -25.31 -21.59
C ARG A 382 7.62 -25.19 -21.12
N GLY A 383 7.18 -24.01 -20.64
CA GLY A 383 5.79 -23.71 -20.36
C GLY A 383 5.05 -23.25 -21.64
N ARG A 384 3.72 -23.34 -21.63
CA ARG A 384 2.85 -22.77 -22.67
C ARG A 384 2.43 -21.35 -22.27
N ILE A 385 3.32 -20.40 -22.48
CA ILE A 385 3.14 -19.02 -22.01
C ILE A 385 1.99 -18.33 -22.76
N ARG A 386 1.03 -17.77 -22.02
CA ARG A 386 -0.03 -16.91 -22.52
C ARG A 386 0.30 -15.46 -22.17
N PHE A 387 0.47 -14.60 -23.18
CA PHE A 387 0.82 -13.18 -23.02
C PHE A 387 -0.42 -12.33 -22.73
N GLU A 388 -1.15 -12.69 -21.70
CA GLU A 388 -2.26 -11.90 -21.15
C GLU A 388 -1.72 -10.76 -20.27
N VAL A 389 -2.55 -9.76 -19.99
CA VAL A 389 -2.11 -8.55 -19.27
C VAL A 389 -1.43 -8.84 -17.92
N PRO A 390 -1.92 -9.76 -17.05
CA PRO A 390 -1.22 -10.10 -15.82
C PRO A 390 0.21 -10.63 -16.06
N MET A 391 0.38 -11.44 -17.12
CA MET A 391 1.69 -11.99 -17.48
C MET A 391 2.62 -10.91 -18.03
N LEU A 392 2.12 -9.93 -18.77
CA LEU A 392 2.94 -8.81 -19.26
C LEU A 392 3.51 -7.99 -18.08
N TRP A 393 2.69 -7.65 -17.08
CA TRP A 393 3.16 -6.99 -15.87
C TRP A 393 4.24 -7.80 -15.15
N THR A 394 4.10 -9.12 -15.11
CA THR A 394 5.08 -10.04 -14.51
C THR A 394 6.40 -10.07 -15.30
N LEU A 395 6.34 -10.08 -16.63
CA LEU A 395 7.55 -10.02 -17.47
C LEU A 395 8.25 -8.66 -17.34
N GLY A 396 7.48 -7.57 -17.33
CA GLY A 396 8.00 -6.23 -17.07
C GLY A 396 8.72 -6.14 -15.73
N PHE A 397 8.13 -6.72 -14.68
CA PHE A 397 8.79 -6.87 -13.37
C PHE A 397 10.14 -7.58 -13.48
N MET A 398 10.19 -8.73 -14.15
CA MET A 398 11.42 -9.53 -14.17
C MET A 398 12.61 -8.76 -14.72
N VAL A 399 12.41 -7.95 -15.76
CA VAL A 399 13.48 -7.13 -16.33
C VAL A 399 13.80 -5.94 -15.42
N THR A 400 12.78 -5.17 -15.02
CA THR A 400 12.94 -3.92 -14.29
C THR A 400 13.47 -4.16 -12.87
N PHE A 401 12.94 -5.16 -12.18
CA PHE A 401 13.36 -5.48 -10.81
C PHE A 401 14.79 -6.06 -10.76
N VAL A 402 15.22 -6.83 -11.78
CA VAL A 402 16.60 -7.33 -11.83
C VAL A 402 17.59 -6.18 -11.94
N ILE A 403 17.33 -5.18 -12.79
CA ILE A 403 18.15 -3.96 -12.89
C ILE A 403 18.17 -3.24 -11.53
N GLY A 404 17.01 -3.07 -10.90
CA GLY A 404 16.90 -2.49 -9.55
C GLY A 404 17.69 -3.27 -8.50
N GLY A 405 17.66 -4.60 -8.54
CA GLY A 405 18.42 -5.46 -7.64
C GLY A 405 19.94 -5.32 -7.83
N MET A 406 20.41 -5.28 -9.09
CA MET A 406 21.84 -5.06 -9.39
C MET A 406 22.33 -3.71 -8.87
N THR A 407 21.56 -2.63 -9.08
CA THR A 407 21.90 -1.31 -8.55
C THR A 407 21.81 -1.26 -7.03
N GLY A 408 20.94 -2.07 -6.40
CA GLY A 408 20.86 -2.25 -4.95
C GLY A 408 22.09 -2.95 -4.39
N VAL A 409 22.62 -3.98 -5.06
CA VAL A 409 23.86 -4.63 -4.68
C VAL A 409 25.03 -3.64 -4.76
N LEU A 410 25.06 -2.76 -5.76
CA LEU A 410 26.08 -1.70 -5.84
C LEU A 410 26.00 -0.75 -4.63
N LEU A 411 24.79 -0.30 -4.27
CA LEU A 411 24.58 0.57 -3.09
C LEU A 411 24.83 -0.15 -1.75
N ALA A 412 24.79 -1.49 -1.72
CA ALA A 412 25.13 -2.28 -0.53
C ALA A 412 26.63 -2.28 -0.23
N VAL A 413 27.47 -1.86 -1.17
CA VAL A 413 28.92 -1.72 -1.02
C VAL A 413 29.23 -0.34 -0.43
N PRO A 414 29.67 -0.20 0.86
CA PRO A 414 29.82 1.09 1.50
C PRO A 414 30.68 2.11 0.71
N PRO A 415 31.86 1.78 0.17
CA PRO A 415 32.61 2.73 -0.66
C PRO A 415 31.85 3.26 -1.88
N ALA A 416 31.05 2.43 -2.54
CA ALA A 416 30.21 2.87 -3.66
C ALA A 416 29.06 3.76 -3.18
N ASP A 417 28.43 3.42 -2.04
CA ASP A 417 27.37 4.23 -1.46
C ASP A 417 27.88 5.62 -1.04
N PHE A 418 29.09 5.74 -0.52
CA PHE A 418 29.67 7.04 -0.19
C PHE A 418 29.71 8.02 -1.39
N ALA A 419 29.85 7.51 -2.62
CA ALA A 419 29.78 8.32 -3.84
C ALA A 419 28.36 8.56 -4.34
N LEU A 420 27.43 7.61 -4.10
CA LEU A 420 26.08 7.61 -4.67
C LEU A 420 25.00 7.98 -3.66
N HIS A 421 25.33 8.04 -2.37
CA HIS A 421 24.39 8.32 -1.29
C HIS A 421 23.71 9.68 -1.49
N ASN A 422 22.39 9.73 -1.31
CA ASN A 422 21.56 10.92 -1.52
C ASN A 422 21.71 11.58 -2.89
N SER A 423 22.18 10.85 -3.92
CA SER A 423 22.16 11.29 -5.32
C SER A 423 20.88 10.87 -6.06
N LEU A 424 20.73 11.31 -7.30
CA LEU A 424 19.65 10.86 -8.19
C LEU A 424 19.79 9.37 -8.59
N PHE A 425 20.98 8.78 -8.44
CA PHE A 425 21.16 7.34 -8.60
C PHE A 425 20.31 6.54 -7.59
N LEU A 426 20.29 6.96 -6.33
CA LEU A 426 19.45 6.35 -5.31
C LEU A 426 17.97 6.47 -5.67
N ILE A 427 17.55 7.63 -6.23
CA ILE A 427 16.16 7.81 -6.69
C ILE A 427 15.81 6.82 -7.79
N ALA A 428 16.66 6.65 -8.78
CA ALA A 428 16.49 5.69 -9.87
C ALA A 428 16.41 4.26 -9.32
N HIS A 429 17.32 3.88 -8.39
CA HIS A 429 17.34 2.57 -7.77
C HIS A 429 16.03 2.23 -7.08
N PHE A 430 15.58 3.03 -6.12
CA PHE A 430 14.40 2.63 -5.35
C PHE A 430 13.11 2.69 -6.18
N HIS A 431 13.01 3.54 -7.23
CA HIS A 431 11.89 3.49 -8.17
C HIS A 431 11.92 2.24 -9.05
N ASN A 432 13.11 1.70 -9.39
CA ASN A 432 13.23 0.42 -10.08
C ASN A 432 12.62 -0.73 -9.26
N VAL A 433 12.86 -0.75 -7.94
CA VAL A 433 12.30 -1.82 -7.09
C VAL A 433 10.88 -1.54 -6.66
N ILE A 434 10.46 -0.28 -6.43
CA ILE A 434 9.10 0.05 -6.04
C ILE A 434 8.15 -0.01 -7.23
N ILE A 435 8.44 0.66 -8.34
CA ILE A 435 7.55 0.64 -9.52
C ILE A 435 7.68 -0.70 -10.23
N GLY A 436 8.91 -1.09 -10.62
CA GLY A 436 9.16 -2.33 -11.32
C GLY A 436 8.84 -3.59 -10.52
N GLY A 437 9.00 -3.53 -9.20
CA GLY A 437 8.67 -4.64 -8.29
C GLY A 437 7.25 -4.54 -7.75
N VAL A 438 7.01 -3.57 -6.85
CA VAL A 438 5.76 -3.51 -6.08
C VAL A 438 4.59 -3.13 -6.96
N LEU A 439 4.64 -2.00 -7.68
CA LEU A 439 3.51 -1.52 -8.47
C LEU A 439 3.16 -2.49 -9.61
N PHE A 440 4.16 -3.01 -10.34
CA PHE A 440 3.90 -4.00 -11.40
C PHE A 440 3.29 -5.28 -10.84
N GLY A 441 3.71 -5.70 -9.63
CA GLY A 441 3.09 -6.82 -8.93
C GLY A 441 1.64 -6.56 -8.55
N LEU A 442 1.36 -5.38 -8.02
CA LEU A 442 0.00 -4.99 -7.64
C LEU A 442 -0.91 -4.86 -8.87
N MET A 443 -0.42 -4.30 -9.98
CA MET A 443 -1.16 -4.24 -11.26
C MET A 443 -1.39 -5.64 -11.85
N ALA A 444 -0.41 -6.53 -11.74
CA ALA A 444 -0.59 -7.93 -12.12
C ALA A 444 -1.69 -8.58 -11.26
N GLY A 445 -1.66 -8.39 -9.94
CA GLY A 445 -2.65 -8.91 -9.00
C GLY A 445 -4.05 -8.35 -9.21
N VAL A 446 -4.17 -7.04 -9.34
CA VAL A 446 -5.45 -6.38 -9.64
C VAL A 446 -6.05 -6.94 -10.93
N THR A 447 -5.27 -7.02 -12.00
CA THR A 447 -5.75 -7.54 -13.29
C THR A 447 -6.07 -9.04 -13.23
N TYR A 448 -5.28 -9.83 -12.50
CA TYR A 448 -5.43 -11.28 -12.35
C TYR A 448 -6.71 -11.62 -11.57
N TRP A 449 -6.94 -10.97 -10.42
CA TRP A 449 -8.08 -11.25 -9.55
C TRP A 449 -9.30 -10.37 -9.82
N PHE A 450 -9.24 -9.40 -10.75
CA PHE A 450 -10.38 -8.56 -11.09
C PHE A 450 -11.64 -9.38 -11.48
N PRO A 451 -11.55 -10.43 -12.32
CA PRO A 451 -12.71 -11.25 -12.63
C PRO A 451 -13.31 -11.92 -11.40
N LYS A 452 -12.47 -12.35 -10.44
CA LYS A 452 -12.92 -12.92 -9.18
C LYS A 452 -13.71 -11.91 -8.35
N ALA A 453 -13.29 -10.65 -8.34
CA ALA A 453 -13.89 -9.60 -7.53
C ALA A 453 -15.19 -9.04 -8.15
N PHE A 454 -15.27 -8.96 -9.46
CA PHE A 454 -16.34 -8.23 -10.15
C PHE A 454 -17.15 -9.07 -11.13
N GLY A 455 -16.76 -10.32 -11.38
CA GLY A 455 -17.49 -11.25 -12.25
C GLY A 455 -17.29 -11.00 -13.76
N TYR A 456 -16.34 -10.14 -14.15
CA TYR A 456 -15.99 -9.91 -15.57
C TYR A 456 -14.51 -9.54 -15.72
N LYS A 457 -13.95 -9.83 -16.90
CA LYS A 457 -12.54 -9.51 -17.21
C LYS A 457 -12.37 -8.03 -17.53
N LEU A 458 -11.16 -7.51 -17.28
CA LEU A 458 -10.77 -6.20 -17.79
C LEU A 458 -10.48 -6.26 -19.29
N ASP A 459 -10.77 -5.18 -20.00
CA ASP A 459 -10.52 -5.05 -21.43
C ASP A 459 -9.02 -5.22 -21.74
N PRO A 460 -8.63 -6.19 -22.60
CA PRO A 460 -7.23 -6.51 -22.80
C PRO A 460 -6.48 -5.46 -23.62
N PHE A 461 -7.14 -4.70 -24.49
CA PHE A 461 -6.48 -3.68 -25.31
C PHE A 461 -5.97 -2.54 -24.44
N TRP A 462 -6.85 -1.94 -23.65
CA TRP A 462 -6.48 -0.85 -22.76
C TRP A 462 -5.52 -1.30 -21.64
N GLY A 463 -5.62 -2.57 -21.22
CA GLY A 463 -4.66 -3.15 -20.28
C GLY A 463 -3.24 -3.24 -20.86
N LYS A 464 -3.11 -3.63 -22.16
CA LYS A 464 -1.82 -3.61 -22.86
C LYS A 464 -1.31 -2.19 -23.07
N CYS A 465 -2.19 -1.24 -23.41
CA CYS A 465 -1.81 0.17 -23.52
C CYS A 465 -1.25 0.68 -22.18
N SER A 466 -1.94 0.42 -21.08
CA SER A 466 -1.47 0.80 -19.74
C SER A 466 -0.11 0.21 -19.44
N PHE A 467 0.08 -1.09 -19.65
CA PHE A 467 1.36 -1.77 -19.42
C PHE A 467 2.51 -1.15 -20.21
N TRP A 468 2.34 -0.96 -21.52
CA TRP A 468 3.42 -0.45 -22.36
C TRP A 468 3.77 1.01 -22.06
N PHE A 469 2.77 1.85 -21.79
CA PHE A 469 3.02 3.23 -21.37
C PHE A 469 3.75 3.29 -20.03
N TRP A 470 3.40 2.42 -19.08
CA TRP A 470 4.13 2.31 -17.81
C TRP A 470 5.56 1.82 -18.01
N LEU A 471 5.77 0.74 -18.76
CA LEU A 471 7.10 0.16 -18.95
C LEU A 471 8.04 1.12 -19.68
N VAL A 472 7.62 1.64 -20.83
CA VAL A 472 8.43 2.58 -21.63
C VAL A 472 8.62 3.88 -20.86
N GLY A 473 7.54 4.43 -20.31
CA GLY A 473 7.58 5.66 -19.51
C GLY A 473 8.49 5.53 -18.29
N PHE A 474 8.50 4.36 -17.63
CA PHE A 474 9.42 4.09 -16.53
C PHE A 474 10.88 4.21 -16.96
N TYR A 475 11.30 3.55 -18.04
CA TYR A 475 12.68 3.62 -18.50
C TYR A 475 13.07 5.02 -18.94
N VAL A 476 12.20 5.74 -19.65
CA VAL A 476 12.44 7.12 -20.08
C VAL A 476 12.50 8.07 -18.88
N ALA A 477 11.72 7.83 -17.82
CA ALA A 477 11.72 8.70 -16.64
C ALA A 477 12.89 8.47 -15.69
N PHE A 478 13.36 7.21 -15.52
CA PHE A 478 14.28 6.87 -14.46
C PHE A 478 15.69 6.48 -14.92
N MET A 479 15.90 6.01 -16.15
CA MET A 479 17.28 5.76 -16.63
C MET A 479 18.14 7.04 -16.69
N PRO A 480 17.60 8.21 -17.12
CA PRO A 480 18.35 9.47 -17.04
C PRO A 480 18.82 9.82 -15.63
N LEU A 481 18.07 9.41 -14.58
CA LEU A 481 18.44 9.70 -13.19
C LEU A 481 19.65 8.90 -12.71
N TYR A 482 19.88 7.70 -13.26
CA TYR A 482 21.13 6.98 -13.01
C TYR A 482 22.32 7.76 -13.55
N VAL A 483 22.20 8.30 -14.78
CA VAL A 483 23.25 9.12 -15.40
C VAL A 483 23.49 10.38 -14.56
N LEU A 484 22.45 11.13 -14.24
CA LEU A 484 22.53 12.33 -13.40
C LEU A 484 23.16 12.02 -12.01
N GLY A 485 22.79 10.89 -11.41
CA GLY A 485 23.38 10.48 -10.13
C GLY A 485 24.86 10.15 -10.23
N LEU A 486 25.31 9.49 -11.32
CA LEU A 486 26.73 9.26 -11.60
C LEU A 486 27.50 10.55 -11.93
N MET A 487 26.83 11.58 -12.44
CA MET A 487 27.35 12.93 -12.60
C MET A 487 27.44 13.71 -11.27
N GLY A 488 26.97 13.14 -10.17
CA GLY A 488 27.02 13.76 -8.83
C GLY A 488 25.81 14.63 -8.48
N VAL A 489 24.74 14.62 -9.28
CA VAL A 489 23.54 15.41 -8.98
C VAL A 489 22.83 14.84 -7.76
N THR A 490 22.61 15.71 -6.78
CA THR A 490 21.94 15.35 -5.51
C THR A 490 20.44 15.18 -5.70
N ARG A 491 19.81 14.36 -4.86
CA ARG A 491 18.34 14.27 -4.78
C ARG A 491 17.76 15.58 -4.26
N ARG A 492 16.45 15.82 -4.53
CA ARG A 492 15.67 16.98 -4.07
C ARG A 492 16.05 18.30 -4.74
N VAL A 493 16.76 18.26 -5.86
CA VAL A 493 17.08 19.44 -6.67
C VAL A 493 15.80 20.00 -7.25
N ASN A 494 15.52 21.29 -7.01
CA ASN A 494 14.40 22.02 -7.59
C ASN A 494 14.84 23.03 -8.67
N HIS A 495 16.15 23.35 -8.72
CA HIS A 495 16.78 24.27 -9.67
C HIS A 495 18.25 23.86 -9.86
N PHE A 496 18.84 24.13 -11.03
CA PHE A 496 20.27 23.88 -11.32
C PHE A 496 20.82 24.90 -12.32
N GLU A 497 22.12 25.20 -12.18
CA GLU A 497 22.85 26.15 -13.03
C GLU A 497 23.52 25.46 -14.22
N ASP A 498 23.96 24.20 -14.07
CA ASP A 498 24.67 23.46 -15.11
C ASP A 498 23.75 23.04 -16.24
N MET A 499 23.88 23.72 -17.37
CA MET A 499 23.07 23.50 -18.58
C MET A 499 23.24 22.09 -19.18
N SER A 500 24.32 21.38 -18.87
CA SER A 500 24.55 20.00 -19.34
C SER A 500 23.54 19.01 -18.75
N LEU A 501 22.90 19.35 -17.64
CA LEU A 501 21.92 18.51 -16.95
C LEU A 501 20.51 18.64 -17.56
N GLN A 502 20.23 19.73 -18.28
CA GLN A 502 18.90 20.08 -18.77
C GLN A 502 18.25 18.96 -19.59
N ILE A 503 18.96 18.43 -20.56
CA ILE A 503 18.42 17.41 -21.47
C ILE A 503 17.97 16.14 -20.70
N TRP A 504 18.70 15.75 -19.67
CA TRP A 504 18.38 14.57 -18.86
C TRP A 504 17.09 14.77 -18.05
N PHE A 505 16.91 15.95 -17.45
CA PHE A 505 15.68 16.29 -16.72
C PHE A 505 14.47 16.40 -17.65
N GLN A 506 14.64 16.94 -18.87
CA GLN A 506 13.58 17.01 -19.87
C GLN A 506 13.15 15.62 -20.37
N ILE A 507 14.10 14.72 -20.63
CA ILE A 507 13.80 13.32 -20.97
C ILE A 507 13.05 12.64 -19.81
N ALA A 508 13.49 12.84 -18.57
CA ALA A 508 12.82 12.29 -17.39
C ALA A 508 11.38 12.81 -17.23
N ALA A 509 11.14 14.10 -17.51
CA ALA A 509 9.81 14.69 -17.49
C ALA A 509 8.90 14.10 -18.59
N PHE A 510 9.42 13.90 -19.80
CA PHE A 510 8.68 13.23 -20.87
C PHE A 510 8.31 11.79 -20.49
N GLY A 511 9.22 11.06 -19.84
CA GLY A 511 8.93 9.74 -19.28
C GLY A 511 7.77 9.75 -18.25
N ALA A 512 7.73 10.77 -17.41
CA ALA A 512 6.64 10.94 -16.45
C ALA A 512 5.29 11.21 -17.15
N LEU A 513 5.28 11.93 -18.27
CA LEU A 513 4.07 12.12 -19.09
C LEU A 513 3.60 10.80 -19.73
N LEU A 514 4.53 9.94 -20.17
CA LEU A 514 4.17 8.60 -20.64
C LEU A 514 3.54 7.75 -19.53
N ILE A 515 4.06 7.82 -18.30
CA ILE A 515 3.45 7.17 -17.13
C ILE A 515 2.03 7.71 -16.89
N ALA A 516 1.81 9.02 -17.04
CA ALA A 516 0.47 9.62 -16.98
C ALA A 516 -0.49 8.98 -18.00
N CYS A 517 -0.02 8.76 -19.25
CA CYS A 517 -0.78 8.04 -20.27
C CYS A 517 -1.07 6.60 -19.84
N GLY A 518 -0.14 5.94 -19.13
CA GLY A 518 -0.33 4.61 -18.56
C GLY A 518 -1.44 4.56 -17.51
N ILE A 519 -1.47 5.53 -16.59
CA ILE A 519 -2.52 5.69 -15.59
C ILE A 519 -3.86 6.02 -16.28
N GLY A 520 -3.86 6.95 -17.23
CA GLY A 520 -5.05 7.30 -18.03
C GLY A 520 -5.62 6.09 -18.76
N SER A 521 -4.76 5.27 -19.39
CA SER A 521 -5.17 4.03 -20.05
C SER A 521 -5.81 3.03 -19.08
N PHE A 522 -5.31 2.93 -17.84
CA PHE A 522 -5.92 2.08 -16.82
C PHE A 522 -7.30 2.59 -16.39
N ILE A 523 -7.48 3.89 -16.24
CA ILE A 523 -8.80 4.48 -15.95
C ILE A 523 -9.78 4.19 -17.11
N ILE A 524 -9.34 4.39 -18.36
CA ILE A 524 -10.15 4.06 -19.54
C ILE A 524 -10.46 2.57 -19.57
N GLN A 525 -9.51 1.70 -19.23
CA GLN A 525 -9.73 0.27 -19.12
C GLN A 525 -10.88 -0.06 -18.16
N LEU A 526 -10.89 0.54 -16.97
CA LEU A 526 -11.96 0.33 -15.99
C LEU A 526 -13.32 0.76 -16.54
N VAL A 527 -13.40 1.94 -17.16
CA VAL A 527 -14.64 2.47 -17.74
C VAL A 527 -15.15 1.62 -18.90
N VAL A 528 -14.26 1.25 -19.83
CA VAL A 528 -14.63 0.42 -20.99
C VAL A 528 -15.04 -0.98 -20.54
N SER A 529 -14.32 -1.58 -19.58
CA SER A 529 -14.65 -2.90 -19.06
C SER A 529 -16.03 -2.90 -18.37
N TYR A 530 -16.34 -1.85 -17.59
CA TYR A 530 -17.64 -1.72 -16.97
C TYR A 530 -18.77 -1.58 -18.00
N ARG A 531 -18.57 -0.78 -19.05
CA ARG A 531 -19.56 -0.62 -20.15
C ARG A 531 -19.76 -1.92 -20.93
N ARG A 532 -18.72 -2.73 -21.07
CA ARG A 532 -18.73 -4.02 -21.80
C ARG A 532 -18.82 -5.23 -20.89
N ARG A 533 -19.21 -5.06 -19.60
CA ARG A 533 -19.16 -6.12 -18.58
C ARG A 533 -19.96 -7.37 -18.95
N ASP A 534 -21.06 -7.21 -19.68
CA ASP A 534 -21.88 -8.35 -20.11
C ASP A 534 -21.15 -9.21 -21.17
N GLN A 535 -20.32 -8.58 -22.03
CA GLN A 535 -19.49 -9.29 -23.02
C GLN A 535 -18.23 -9.90 -22.40
N LEU A 536 -17.72 -9.31 -21.32
CA LEU A 536 -16.51 -9.71 -20.62
C LEU A 536 -16.80 -10.60 -19.41
N ARG A 537 -18.04 -11.00 -19.21
CA ARG A 537 -18.52 -11.74 -18.05
C ARG A 537 -17.76 -13.06 -17.89
N ASP A 538 -17.40 -13.36 -16.63
CA ASP A 538 -16.87 -14.65 -16.23
C ASP A 538 -18.02 -15.54 -15.73
N GLU A 539 -18.36 -16.56 -16.51
CA GLU A 539 -19.41 -17.52 -16.15
C GLU A 539 -18.82 -18.78 -15.49
N THR A 540 -17.49 -18.91 -15.47
CA THR A 540 -16.82 -20.12 -14.99
C THR A 540 -16.36 -20.04 -13.54
N GLY A 541 -16.15 -18.83 -12.99
CA GLY A 541 -15.46 -18.61 -11.72
C GLY A 541 -13.94 -18.81 -11.78
N ASP A 542 -13.41 -19.31 -12.91
CA ASP A 542 -11.98 -19.55 -13.14
C ASP A 542 -11.58 -19.23 -14.58
N PRO A 543 -11.61 -17.94 -15.00
CA PRO A 543 -11.41 -17.55 -16.39
C PRO A 543 -9.99 -17.73 -16.91
N TRP A 544 -9.04 -18.03 -16.02
CA TRP A 544 -7.63 -18.19 -16.33
C TRP A 544 -7.15 -19.65 -16.34
N GLY A 545 -7.92 -20.55 -15.74
CA GLY A 545 -7.49 -21.92 -15.45
C GLY A 545 -6.53 -21.96 -14.26
N GLY A 546 -6.90 -21.24 -13.18
CA GLY A 546 -6.10 -21.11 -11.96
C GLY A 546 -5.86 -22.42 -11.23
N ARG A 547 -4.96 -22.40 -10.24
CA ARG A 547 -4.48 -23.59 -9.54
C ARG A 547 -4.88 -23.63 -8.07
N THR A 548 -5.17 -22.48 -7.47
CA THR A 548 -5.40 -22.24 -6.04
C THR A 548 -6.88 -22.08 -5.70
N LEU A 549 -7.25 -22.24 -4.43
CA LEU A 549 -8.65 -22.37 -3.98
C LEU A 549 -9.56 -21.17 -4.24
N GLU A 550 -9.04 -19.96 -4.35
CA GLU A 550 -9.85 -18.78 -4.66
C GLU A 550 -10.61 -18.95 -5.99
N TRP A 551 -10.06 -19.73 -6.92
CA TRP A 551 -10.70 -20.02 -8.20
C TRP A 551 -11.78 -21.09 -8.13
N SER A 552 -11.92 -21.79 -7.00
CA SER A 552 -12.97 -22.78 -6.80
C SER A 552 -14.33 -22.17 -6.42
N THR A 553 -14.41 -20.88 -6.12
CA THR A 553 -15.64 -20.16 -5.79
C THR A 553 -16.25 -19.47 -7.01
N SER A 554 -17.51 -19.01 -6.91
CA SER A 554 -18.11 -18.15 -7.95
C SER A 554 -17.37 -16.82 -8.08
N SER A 555 -17.67 -16.06 -9.15
CA SER A 555 -17.14 -14.72 -9.40
C SER A 555 -18.31 -13.71 -9.50
N PRO A 556 -18.55 -12.85 -8.49
CA PRO A 556 -17.90 -12.77 -7.16
C PRO A 556 -18.23 -13.98 -6.24
N PRO A 557 -17.39 -14.23 -5.21
CA PRO A 557 -17.68 -15.23 -4.19
C PRO A 557 -18.86 -14.81 -3.31
N PRO A 558 -19.63 -15.77 -2.75
CA PRO A 558 -20.68 -15.46 -1.78
C PRO A 558 -20.10 -14.85 -0.49
N ASN A 559 -20.94 -14.22 0.33
CA ASN A 559 -20.48 -13.58 1.58
C ASN A 559 -19.74 -14.56 2.48
N TYR A 560 -20.18 -15.80 2.55
CA TYR A 560 -19.60 -16.87 3.38
C TYR A 560 -18.42 -17.62 2.70
N ASN A 561 -17.97 -17.20 1.53
CA ASN A 561 -16.91 -17.78 0.71
C ASN A 561 -17.15 -19.26 0.33
N PHE A 562 -17.23 -20.14 1.31
CA PHE A 562 -17.35 -21.59 1.15
C PHE A 562 -18.53 -22.12 1.94
N ALA A 563 -19.53 -22.70 1.26
CA ALA A 563 -20.62 -23.42 1.90
C ALA A 563 -20.11 -24.65 2.67
N PHE A 564 -19.16 -25.35 2.07
CA PHE A 564 -18.38 -26.41 2.69
C PHE A 564 -16.90 -26.05 2.67
N THR A 565 -16.23 -26.22 3.80
CA THR A 565 -14.78 -26.02 3.85
C THR A 565 -14.10 -27.13 3.03
N PRO A 566 -13.36 -26.78 1.97
CA PRO A 566 -12.72 -27.78 1.12
C PRO A 566 -11.63 -28.54 1.89
N ARG A 567 -11.45 -29.84 1.58
CA ARG A 567 -10.30 -30.60 2.08
C ARG A 567 -9.17 -30.55 1.08
N VAL A 568 -7.99 -30.15 1.55
CA VAL A 568 -6.82 -29.94 0.71
C VAL A 568 -5.89 -31.15 0.76
N HIS A 569 -5.59 -31.73 -0.40
CA HIS A 569 -4.73 -32.91 -0.52
C HIS A 569 -3.37 -32.61 -1.16
N ASP A 570 -3.27 -31.54 -1.98
CA ASP A 570 -2.03 -31.13 -2.67
C ASP A 570 -1.85 -29.60 -2.59
N LEU A 571 -0.69 -29.14 -3.01
CA LEU A 571 -0.32 -27.72 -3.09
C LEU A 571 -1.24 -26.95 -4.07
N ASP A 572 -1.45 -27.50 -5.26
CA ASP A 572 -2.34 -26.93 -6.28
C ASP A 572 -3.78 -27.42 -6.07
N ALA A 573 -4.39 -27.06 -4.94
CA ALA A 573 -5.62 -27.66 -4.46
C ALA A 573 -6.78 -27.59 -5.48
N TRP A 574 -7.02 -26.45 -6.12
CA TRP A 574 -8.07 -26.32 -7.12
C TRP A 574 -7.75 -27.09 -8.41
N TRP A 575 -6.47 -27.08 -8.84
CA TRP A 575 -6.05 -27.89 -10.00
C TRP A 575 -6.28 -29.37 -9.76
N GLN A 576 -5.93 -29.87 -8.59
CA GLN A 576 -6.19 -31.28 -8.21
C GLN A 576 -7.68 -31.61 -8.21
N MET A 577 -8.52 -30.71 -7.65
CA MET A 577 -9.97 -30.90 -7.64
C MET A 577 -10.56 -30.97 -9.06
N LYS A 578 -10.02 -30.20 -9.99
CA LYS A 578 -10.41 -30.27 -11.42
C LYS A 578 -10.05 -31.60 -12.09
N GLN A 579 -8.97 -32.26 -11.64
CA GLN A 579 -8.53 -33.55 -12.21
C GLN A 579 -9.23 -34.76 -11.60
N HIS A 580 -9.50 -34.72 -10.30
CA HIS A 580 -9.97 -35.86 -9.54
C HIS A 580 -11.41 -35.72 -9.01
N GLY A 581 -12.06 -34.64 -9.31
CA GLY A 581 -13.39 -34.30 -8.78
C GLY A 581 -13.34 -33.61 -7.42
N TYR A 582 -14.43 -32.91 -7.11
CA TYR A 582 -14.63 -32.19 -5.84
C TYR A 582 -15.40 -33.08 -4.88
N GLU A 583 -14.81 -33.41 -3.72
CA GLU A 583 -15.50 -34.12 -2.65
C GLU A 583 -16.59 -33.23 -2.05
N ARG A 584 -17.85 -33.51 -2.34
CA ARG A 584 -18.98 -32.90 -1.64
C ARG A 584 -19.27 -33.68 -0.37
N PRO A 585 -19.43 -33.03 0.79
CA PRO A 585 -19.91 -33.72 1.99
C PRO A 585 -21.28 -34.34 1.71
N GLN A 586 -21.50 -35.57 2.21
CA GLN A 586 -22.79 -36.27 2.10
C GLN A 586 -23.91 -35.61 2.94
N GLN A 587 -23.53 -34.72 3.86
CA GLN A 587 -24.48 -33.95 4.68
C GLN A 587 -25.02 -32.78 3.87
N GLY A 588 -26.33 -32.54 3.94
CA GLY A 588 -26.98 -31.38 3.33
C GLY A 588 -26.45 -30.03 3.87
N PHE A 589 -26.81 -28.93 3.19
CA PHE A 589 -26.43 -27.60 3.64
C PHE A 589 -27.02 -27.27 5.01
N ILE A 590 -26.21 -26.67 5.88
CA ILE A 590 -26.60 -26.19 7.20
C ILE A 590 -26.57 -24.63 7.22
N PRO A 591 -27.28 -23.99 8.13
CA PRO A 591 -27.16 -22.55 8.30
C PRO A 591 -25.73 -22.13 8.62
N ILE A 592 -25.26 -21.06 7.99
CA ILE A 592 -23.88 -20.58 8.15
C ILE A 592 -23.88 -19.37 9.09
N HIS A 593 -23.11 -19.48 10.18
CA HIS A 593 -22.90 -18.39 11.12
C HIS A 593 -21.98 -17.33 10.50
N MET A 594 -22.42 -16.06 10.45
CA MET A 594 -21.70 -14.93 9.88
C MET A 594 -21.75 -13.72 10.82
N PRO A 595 -20.70 -12.90 10.86
CA PRO A 595 -20.70 -11.67 11.62
C PRO A 595 -21.56 -10.59 10.97
N LYS A 596 -22.13 -9.68 11.78
CA LYS A 596 -23.03 -8.61 11.34
C LYS A 596 -22.28 -7.30 11.14
N ASN A 597 -22.64 -6.57 10.09
CA ASN A 597 -22.10 -5.21 9.82
C ASN A 597 -22.19 -4.30 11.03
N THR A 598 -21.20 -3.41 11.20
CA THR A 598 -21.12 -2.50 12.35
C THR A 598 -20.64 -1.11 11.94
N TRP A 599 -21.25 -0.11 12.54
CA TRP A 599 -20.87 1.30 12.38
C TRP A 599 -19.64 1.70 13.23
N ALA A 600 -19.27 0.87 14.21
CA ALA A 600 -18.29 1.27 15.23
C ALA A 600 -16.91 1.59 14.63
N GLY A 601 -16.46 0.87 13.59
CA GLY A 601 -15.16 1.11 12.98
C GLY A 601 -15.04 2.51 12.35
N ILE A 602 -16.01 2.90 11.53
CA ILE A 602 -16.00 4.23 10.89
C ILE A 602 -16.15 5.36 11.92
N VAL A 603 -16.96 5.17 12.97
CA VAL A 603 -17.15 6.20 14.01
C VAL A 603 -15.89 6.36 14.85
N LEU A 604 -15.27 5.27 15.29
CA LEU A 604 -14.01 5.33 16.05
C LEU A 604 -12.90 6.00 15.23
N ALA A 605 -12.77 5.67 13.95
CA ALA A 605 -11.79 6.30 13.08
C ALA A 605 -12.12 7.79 12.84
N GLY A 606 -13.38 8.15 12.65
CA GLY A 606 -13.81 9.55 12.54
C GLY A 606 -13.45 10.38 13.78
N ILE A 607 -13.69 9.84 14.97
CA ILE A 607 -13.28 10.49 16.23
C ILE A 607 -11.75 10.58 16.32
N SER A 608 -11.01 9.55 15.85
CA SER A 608 -9.54 9.58 15.80
C SER A 608 -9.00 10.66 14.87
N VAL A 609 -9.68 10.95 13.76
CA VAL A 609 -9.35 12.08 12.86
C VAL A 609 -9.56 13.41 13.59
N VAL A 610 -10.69 13.57 14.29
CA VAL A 610 -10.97 14.78 15.09
C VAL A 610 -9.92 14.94 16.19
N LEU A 611 -9.55 13.86 16.88
CA LEU A 611 -8.50 13.87 17.89
C LEU A 611 -7.14 14.27 17.29
N GLY A 612 -6.75 13.67 16.17
CA GLY A 612 -5.51 13.99 15.46
C GLY A 612 -5.47 15.45 15.01
N PHE A 613 -6.55 15.96 14.43
CA PHE A 613 -6.67 17.37 14.04
C PHE A 613 -6.57 18.31 15.25
N ALA A 614 -7.28 18.00 16.33
CA ALA A 614 -7.23 18.77 17.55
C ALA A 614 -5.84 18.80 18.18
N LEU A 615 -5.10 17.69 18.14
CA LEU A 615 -3.70 17.62 18.59
C LEU A 615 -2.78 18.47 17.71
N ILE A 616 -2.90 18.39 16.39
CA ILE A 616 -2.11 19.19 15.43
C ILE A 616 -2.25 20.68 15.72
N TRP A 617 -3.48 21.14 15.97
CA TRP A 617 -3.80 22.55 16.18
C TRP A 617 -3.80 22.97 17.67
N HIS A 618 -3.43 22.08 18.61
CA HIS A 618 -3.39 22.34 20.05
C HIS A 618 -4.74 22.80 20.63
N MET A 619 -5.85 22.23 20.14
CA MET A 619 -7.22 22.50 20.58
C MET A 619 -7.55 21.62 21.80
N TRP A 620 -6.93 21.89 22.96
CA TRP A 620 -6.93 20.98 24.11
C TRP A 620 -8.31 20.56 24.64
N PRO A 621 -9.32 21.42 24.71
CA PRO A 621 -10.66 20.98 25.09
C PRO A 621 -11.24 19.94 24.13
N LEU A 622 -11.01 20.12 22.82
CA LEU A 622 -11.44 19.16 21.79
C LEU A 622 -10.67 17.84 21.88
N VAL A 623 -9.37 17.90 22.24
CA VAL A 623 -8.55 16.68 22.49
C VAL A 623 -9.18 15.86 23.60
N VAL A 624 -9.52 16.48 24.75
CA VAL A 624 -10.13 15.77 25.89
C VAL A 624 -11.49 15.19 25.51
N LEU A 625 -12.34 15.96 24.82
CA LEU A 625 -13.67 15.50 24.39
C LEU A 625 -13.58 14.35 23.39
N ALA A 626 -12.70 14.44 22.38
CA ALA A 626 -12.52 13.38 21.39
C ALA A 626 -11.95 12.10 22.04
N PHE A 627 -10.99 12.22 22.94
CA PHE A 627 -10.45 11.09 23.68
C PHE A 627 -11.51 10.40 24.56
N ALA A 628 -12.30 11.18 25.29
CA ALA A 628 -13.43 10.66 26.08
C ALA A 628 -14.48 9.98 25.18
N ALA A 629 -14.76 10.54 24.01
CA ALA A 629 -15.67 9.95 23.04
C ALA A 629 -15.16 8.61 22.49
N LEU A 630 -13.84 8.48 22.23
CA LEU A 630 -13.23 7.19 21.82
C LEU A 630 -13.45 6.11 22.87
N ILE A 631 -13.21 6.44 24.16
CA ILE A 631 -13.43 5.53 25.26
C ILE A 631 -14.92 5.14 25.36
N LEU A 632 -15.82 6.13 25.31
CA LEU A 632 -17.26 5.92 25.41
C LEU A 632 -17.79 5.03 24.30
N VAL A 633 -17.43 5.31 23.02
CA VAL A 633 -17.87 4.51 21.86
C VAL A 633 -17.30 3.10 21.96
N SER A 634 -16.05 2.92 22.39
CA SER A 634 -15.46 1.60 22.61
C SER A 634 -16.23 0.82 23.67
N ILE A 635 -16.58 1.44 24.82
CA ILE A 635 -17.41 0.83 25.85
C ILE A 635 -18.77 0.44 25.30
N ILE A 636 -19.48 1.36 24.62
CA ILE A 636 -20.80 1.08 24.02
C ILE A 636 -20.69 -0.11 23.06
N HIS A 637 -19.65 -0.16 22.24
CA HIS A 637 -19.43 -1.25 21.30
C HIS A 637 -19.23 -2.60 22.02
N THR A 638 -18.53 -2.64 23.17
CA THR A 638 -18.33 -3.89 23.93
C THR A 638 -19.62 -4.48 24.45
N PHE A 639 -20.63 -3.67 24.77
CA PHE A 639 -21.94 -4.09 25.23
C PHE A 639 -22.93 -4.46 24.11
N ASN A 640 -22.52 -4.37 22.83
CA ASN A 640 -23.34 -4.82 21.72
C ASN A 640 -23.20 -6.34 21.55
N TYR A 641 -24.19 -7.10 22.00
CA TYR A 641 -24.20 -8.58 21.92
C TYR A 641 -24.82 -9.09 20.61
N LYS A 642 -25.53 -8.26 19.83
CA LYS A 642 -26.15 -8.65 18.55
C LYS A 642 -25.17 -8.49 17.39
N ARG A 643 -24.08 -9.28 17.40
CA ARG A 643 -22.95 -9.15 16.44
C ARG A 643 -22.98 -10.16 15.32
N ASP A 644 -23.92 -11.12 15.35
CA ASP A 644 -23.93 -12.27 14.47
C ASP A 644 -25.29 -12.49 13.85
N TYR A 645 -25.32 -13.18 12.73
CA TYR A 645 -26.53 -13.69 12.09
C TYR A 645 -26.24 -15.05 11.45
N TYR A 646 -27.28 -15.78 11.07
CA TYR A 646 -27.17 -17.03 10.35
C TYR A 646 -27.73 -16.86 8.94
N VAL A 647 -26.94 -17.24 7.93
CA VAL A 647 -27.43 -17.41 6.55
C VAL A 647 -28.26 -18.70 6.53
N PRO A 648 -29.55 -18.65 6.18
CA PRO A 648 -30.40 -19.85 6.20
C PRO A 648 -29.91 -20.92 5.20
N ALA A 649 -30.04 -22.19 5.54
CA ALA A 649 -29.66 -23.30 4.66
C ALA A 649 -30.34 -23.21 3.28
N THR A 650 -31.58 -22.74 3.22
CA THR A 650 -32.33 -22.53 1.96
C THR A 650 -31.70 -21.49 1.04
N GLU A 651 -31.10 -20.46 1.60
CA GLU A 651 -30.36 -19.43 0.84
C GLU A 651 -29.04 -20.00 0.34
N VAL A 652 -28.31 -20.72 1.18
CA VAL A 652 -27.07 -21.42 0.80
C VAL A 652 -27.33 -22.40 -0.34
N VAL A 653 -28.39 -23.21 -0.27
CA VAL A 653 -28.81 -24.13 -1.35
C VAL A 653 -29.03 -23.37 -2.66
N ARG A 654 -29.80 -22.27 -2.61
CA ARG A 654 -30.12 -21.48 -3.80
C ARG A 654 -28.86 -20.93 -4.49
N GLU A 655 -27.92 -20.41 -3.71
CA GLU A 655 -26.67 -19.87 -4.24
C GLU A 655 -25.75 -20.95 -4.82
N GLU A 656 -25.59 -22.07 -4.12
CA GLU A 656 -24.77 -23.18 -4.57
C GLU A 656 -25.36 -23.93 -5.77
N ASP A 657 -26.68 -24.04 -5.86
CA ASP A 657 -27.36 -24.59 -7.04
C ASP A 657 -27.21 -23.68 -8.26
N ALA A 658 -27.33 -22.37 -8.09
CA ALA A 658 -27.08 -21.41 -9.15
C ALA A 658 -25.63 -21.55 -9.69
N ARG A 659 -24.67 -21.68 -8.79
CA ARG A 659 -23.26 -21.94 -9.12
C ARG A 659 -23.06 -23.25 -9.84
N THR A 660 -23.66 -24.34 -9.36
CA THR A 660 -23.56 -25.66 -9.98
C THR A 660 -24.11 -25.67 -11.41
N ARG A 661 -25.21 -24.95 -11.66
CA ARG A 661 -25.78 -24.80 -13.02
C ARG A 661 -24.88 -24.01 -13.97
N LEU A 662 -24.18 -22.99 -13.45
CA LEU A 662 -23.20 -22.23 -14.25
C LEU A 662 -22.01 -23.12 -14.63
N LEU A 663 -21.47 -23.88 -13.67
CA LEU A 663 -20.36 -24.81 -13.93
C LEU A 663 -20.73 -25.94 -14.88
N ALA A 664 -21.96 -26.46 -14.79
CA ALA A 664 -22.45 -27.55 -15.66
C ALA A 664 -22.64 -27.12 -17.12
N LYS A 665 -22.76 -25.83 -17.44
CA LYS A 665 -22.85 -25.32 -18.81
C LYS A 665 -21.49 -25.32 -19.54
N HIS A 666 -20.41 -25.51 -18.82
CA HIS A 666 -19.03 -25.41 -19.35
C HIS A 666 -18.21 -26.71 -19.24
N VAL A 667 -18.83 -27.81 -18.79
CA VAL A 667 -18.36 -29.20 -18.89
C VAL A 667 -19.01 -29.88 -20.10
#